data_a77fdb2a031df0c4465fa83e7626515d
#
_entry.id   a77fdb2a031df0c4465fa83e7626515d
#
_cell.length_a   1.000
_cell.length_b   1.000
_cell.length_c   1.000
_cell.angle_alpha   90.00
_cell.angle_beta   90.00
_cell.angle_gamma   90.00
#
_symmetry.space_group_name_H-M   'P 1'
#
loop_
_entity.id
_entity.type
_entity.pdbx_description
1 polymer ?
#
loop_
_entity_poly.entity_id
_entity_poly.type
_entity_poly.pdbx_seq_one_letter_code
_entity_poly.pdbx_strand_id
1 'polypeptide(L)'
;MIPNPISVSLKSADGREISIETGKMARQADGAVVVRQGNCMILATVVATKEPKPGQSFFPLSVDYQEKFASAGRIPGSFFKREARLNDYEILTSRLIDRALRPLFPDDYLCEVQVLVSLISSDPEIMPDALACLAASAALAVSDIPILEVISEVRVARINGEYVVNPTRTQLKDADINIIVASTDKNIMMVEGEGKECNEEGLVKAIEVGHEAIREQIKLQHDLREKAGITAKRDYTKPYTNPELEAKIAAFGKDRIYTIAKSALGKHERSDAFKQVKEDFKAMCQTDKPEEPNYIKSEDAALIGTYFHDLEKAVIRTMMINEKVRLDGRGLEVVRPLTIEAGLLPSPHGCSLFTRGETQSLTTVTLGTVDDELLLETAQTSDYLKFILHYNFPPFSTGEVKMMRGQSRREVGHGNLALRSLKQMMPVDYPYTVRVVSDILESNGSSSMATVCAGSLALMDAGVPFPKHVSGVAMGLIAEDGKFAVLTDILGDEDHLGDMDFKVTGTRDGICGIQMDIKCDGLSMEIMMQALEQAKRGRLHILDAMYECLPQANADLKPHAPRIIQMNIDREFIGAVIGPGGKIIQEIQRETGAKINIEEVGDQGVIKIFSNDKESIDKATAWIRSIVAIPEIGGTYEGTVKSIMPFGAFVEFMPGKQGLLHISEVSWKRLDSLEGVLKEGDKVKIQLTGTDPKTGKLRLSRKVLMPKPEGYVEPAPRERREGGDRNDRGDRGDRRGGNDRRGGNDRKGGNDRGPREGGDRAPREPRNENNAGSADQSAPQVNSADEADLAL
;
A
#
# COMPACT_ATOMS: atom_id res chain seq x y z
N MET A 1 -35.55 1.59 31.01
CA MET A 1 -35.22 3.03 31.11
C MET A 1 -34.29 3.38 29.97
N ILE A 2 -34.63 4.35 29.13
CA ILE A 2 -33.73 4.82 28.07
C ILE A 2 -32.55 5.50 28.77
N PRO A 3 -31.30 5.11 28.51
CA PRO A 3 -30.15 5.73 29.13
C PRO A 3 -30.12 7.23 28.76
N ASN A 4 -29.78 8.08 29.74
CA ASN A 4 -29.53 9.48 29.47
C ASN A 4 -28.05 9.61 29.06
N PRO A 5 -27.71 9.78 27.79
CA PRO A 5 -26.34 9.84 27.37
C PRO A 5 -25.68 11.14 27.87
N ILE A 6 -24.39 11.06 28.17
CA ILE A 6 -23.55 12.22 28.49
C ILE A 6 -22.74 12.55 27.25
N SER A 7 -22.78 13.81 26.82
CA SER A 7 -22.09 14.27 25.63
C SER A 7 -21.33 15.58 25.87
N VAL A 8 -20.21 15.70 25.17
CA VAL A 8 -19.39 16.92 25.07
C VAL A 8 -19.06 17.16 23.60
N SER A 9 -18.81 18.42 23.22
CA SER A 9 -18.41 18.73 21.85
C SER A 9 -17.41 19.88 21.78
N LEU A 10 -16.61 19.86 20.71
CA LEU A 10 -15.59 20.85 20.38
C LEU A 10 -15.78 21.26 18.92
N LYS A 11 -15.67 22.56 18.62
CA LYS A 11 -15.54 23.05 17.25
C LYS A 11 -14.07 23.21 16.89
N SER A 12 -13.65 22.51 15.84
CA SER A 12 -12.33 22.68 15.24
C SER A 12 -12.16 24.07 14.62
N ALA A 13 -10.93 24.50 14.37
CA ALA A 13 -10.61 25.81 13.80
C ALA A 13 -11.31 26.05 12.43
N ASP A 14 -11.58 24.99 11.66
CA ASP A 14 -12.30 25.00 10.38
C ASP A 14 -13.85 25.00 10.54
N GLY A 15 -14.36 25.05 11.78
CA GLY A 15 -15.78 25.06 12.11
C GLY A 15 -16.45 23.69 12.16
N ARG A 16 -15.77 22.59 11.85
CA ARG A 16 -16.31 21.23 12.01
C ARG A 16 -16.41 20.87 13.48
N GLU A 17 -17.50 20.23 13.86
CA GLU A 17 -17.75 19.81 15.24
C GLU A 17 -17.34 18.36 15.45
N ILE A 18 -16.58 18.09 16.54
CA ILE A 18 -16.30 16.77 17.08
C ILE A 18 -17.10 16.62 18.37
N SER A 19 -17.87 15.55 18.49
CA SER A 19 -18.60 15.22 19.72
C SER A 19 -18.24 13.85 20.25
N ILE A 20 -18.22 13.71 21.56
CA ILE A 20 -17.99 12.43 22.26
C ILE A 20 -19.17 12.16 23.17
N GLU A 21 -19.78 10.99 23.02
CA GLU A 21 -20.94 10.53 23.79
C GLU A 21 -20.60 9.24 24.55
N THR A 22 -21.02 9.12 25.82
CA THR A 22 -20.91 7.91 26.64
C THR A 22 -22.23 7.54 27.29
N GLY A 23 -22.34 6.28 27.80
CA GLY A 23 -23.46 5.80 28.59
C GLY A 23 -24.66 5.25 27.78
N LYS A 24 -24.64 5.35 26.42
CA LYS A 24 -25.73 4.86 25.57
C LYS A 24 -25.49 3.47 25.01
N MET A 25 -24.30 3.24 24.43
CA MET A 25 -23.92 1.99 23.76
C MET A 25 -22.93 1.19 24.61
N ALA A 26 -22.85 -0.13 24.37
CA ALA A 26 -21.87 -1.05 24.91
C ALA A 26 -21.69 -0.97 26.44
N ARG A 27 -22.76 -0.90 27.19
CA ARG A 27 -22.80 -0.63 28.66
C ARG A 27 -22.22 -1.75 29.53
N GLN A 28 -21.80 -2.86 28.98
CA GLN A 28 -21.13 -3.96 29.70
C GLN A 28 -19.59 -3.83 29.64
N ALA A 29 -19.07 -2.98 28.77
CA ALA A 29 -17.65 -2.67 28.78
C ALA A 29 -17.28 -1.78 29.97
N ASP A 30 -16.04 -1.84 30.43
CA ASP A 30 -15.52 -0.98 31.50
C ASP A 30 -15.59 0.50 31.08
N GLY A 31 -15.35 0.79 29.79
CA GLY A 31 -15.56 2.09 29.17
C GLY A 31 -16.06 1.97 27.75
N ALA A 32 -16.97 2.84 27.35
CA ALA A 32 -17.49 2.89 25.97
C ALA A 32 -17.86 4.31 25.58
N VAL A 33 -17.44 4.72 24.39
CA VAL A 33 -17.78 6.04 23.83
C VAL A 33 -18.11 5.94 22.36
N VAL A 34 -18.87 6.93 21.87
CA VAL A 34 -19.05 7.19 20.43
C VAL A 34 -18.47 8.55 20.12
N VAL A 35 -17.44 8.60 19.26
CA VAL A 35 -16.93 9.84 18.69
C VAL A 35 -17.59 10.08 17.36
N ARG A 36 -18.02 11.33 17.12
CA ARG A 36 -18.69 11.73 15.87
C ARG A 36 -18.07 13.02 15.31
N GLN A 37 -17.81 13.01 14.01
CA GLN A 37 -17.54 14.22 13.22
C GLN A 37 -18.30 14.09 11.89
N GLY A 38 -19.22 15.00 11.62
CA GLY A 38 -20.09 14.87 10.44
C GLY A 38 -20.91 13.59 10.48
N ASN A 39 -20.82 12.80 9.42
CA ASN A 39 -21.44 11.47 9.34
C ASN A 39 -20.51 10.34 9.82
N CYS A 40 -19.22 10.63 10.05
CA CYS A 40 -18.28 9.67 10.60
C CYS A 40 -18.58 9.44 12.09
N MET A 41 -18.84 8.17 12.47
CA MET A 41 -19.09 7.77 13.85
C MET A 41 -18.26 6.55 14.19
N ILE A 42 -17.53 6.61 15.29
CA ILE A 42 -16.64 5.56 15.78
C ILE A 42 -17.07 5.15 17.19
N LEU A 43 -17.35 3.87 17.37
CA LEU A 43 -17.58 3.27 18.67
C LEU A 43 -16.26 2.68 19.17
N ALA A 44 -15.80 3.12 20.34
CA ALA A 44 -14.68 2.50 21.06
C ALA A 44 -15.16 1.90 22.37
N THR A 45 -14.64 0.71 22.68
CA THR A 45 -14.90 0.00 23.94
C THR A 45 -13.57 -0.48 24.53
N VAL A 46 -13.47 -0.44 25.86
CA VAL A 46 -12.34 -0.97 26.60
C VAL A 46 -12.81 -1.90 27.70
N VAL A 47 -12.10 -3.01 27.87
CA VAL A 47 -12.32 -4.00 28.92
C VAL A 47 -10.97 -4.46 29.44
N ALA A 48 -10.84 -4.58 30.76
CA ALA A 48 -9.62 -5.10 31.36
C ALA A 48 -9.93 -6.21 32.38
N THR A 49 -9.04 -7.20 32.47
CA THR A 49 -9.09 -8.17 33.56
C THR A 49 -8.82 -7.49 34.89
N LYS A 50 -9.36 -8.02 35.97
CA LYS A 50 -9.15 -7.43 37.31
C LYS A 50 -7.85 -7.87 37.95
N GLU A 51 -7.32 -9.00 37.51
CA GLU A 51 -6.08 -9.58 38.02
C GLU A 51 -5.21 -10.05 36.84
N PRO A 52 -3.88 -9.95 36.96
CA PRO A 52 -2.97 -10.51 35.96
C PRO A 52 -3.03 -12.05 35.95
N LYS A 53 -2.70 -12.66 34.82
CA LYS A 53 -2.53 -14.11 34.76
C LYS A 53 -1.34 -14.54 35.64
N PRO A 54 -1.38 -15.71 36.26
CA PRO A 54 -0.24 -16.25 37.02
C PRO A 54 1.02 -16.32 36.13
N GLY A 55 2.12 -15.72 36.60
CA GLY A 55 3.40 -15.69 35.88
C GLY A 55 3.47 -14.64 34.75
N GLN A 56 2.52 -13.72 34.67
CA GLN A 56 2.54 -12.63 33.71
C GLN A 56 3.70 -11.69 33.97
N SER A 57 4.58 -11.49 32.99
CA SER A 57 5.80 -10.66 33.11
C SER A 57 5.77 -9.41 32.24
N PHE A 58 4.75 -9.22 31.41
CA PHE A 58 4.60 -8.07 30.51
C PHE A 58 3.15 -7.59 30.48
N PHE A 59 2.92 -6.37 30.02
CA PHE A 59 1.60 -5.79 29.86
C PHE A 59 0.91 -6.26 28.58
N PRO A 60 -0.15 -7.09 28.63
CA PRO A 60 -0.87 -7.58 27.45
C PRO A 60 -1.96 -6.57 27.04
N LEU A 61 -1.65 -5.70 26.10
CA LEU A 61 -2.59 -4.80 25.44
C LEU A 61 -2.95 -5.32 24.04
N SER A 62 -4.24 -5.51 23.81
CA SER A 62 -4.78 -5.83 22.48
C SER A 62 -5.63 -4.69 21.95
N VAL A 63 -5.28 -4.17 20.79
CA VAL A 63 -6.00 -3.09 20.11
C VAL A 63 -6.42 -3.55 18.72
N ASP A 64 -7.72 -3.46 18.44
CA ASP A 64 -8.29 -3.77 17.12
C ASP A 64 -9.16 -2.61 16.65
N TYR A 65 -8.83 -2.09 15.45
CA TYR A 65 -9.67 -1.17 14.70
C TYR A 65 -10.31 -1.93 13.54
N GLN A 66 -11.60 -1.77 13.35
CA GLN A 66 -12.35 -2.43 12.28
C GLN A 66 -13.35 -1.50 11.60
N GLU A 67 -13.36 -1.52 10.27
CA GLU A 67 -14.37 -0.86 9.46
C GLU A 67 -15.47 -1.85 9.04
N LYS A 68 -16.69 -1.58 9.49
CA LYS A 68 -17.84 -2.35 9.04
C LYS A 68 -18.31 -1.84 7.68
N PHE A 69 -18.39 -2.68 6.65
CA PHE A 69 -18.93 -2.29 5.34
C PHE A 69 -20.34 -1.72 5.44
N ALA A 70 -21.12 -2.20 6.40
CA ALA A 70 -22.43 -1.66 6.74
C ALA A 70 -22.41 -0.18 7.13
N SER A 71 -21.28 0.34 7.68
CA SER A 71 -21.13 1.75 8.04
C SER A 71 -21.21 2.69 6.83
N ALA A 72 -20.84 2.19 5.66
CA ALA A 72 -20.93 2.89 4.37
C ALA A 72 -22.10 2.41 3.50
N GLY A 73 -23.03 1.61 4.04
CA GLY A 73 -24.15 1.04 3.29
C GLY A 73 -23.72 0.03 2.21
N ARG A 74 -22.54 -0.58 2.37
CA ARG A 74 -21.94 -1.52 1.41
C ARG A 74 -21.96 -2.97 1.92
N ILE A 75 -21.83 -3.91 1.00
CA ILE A 75 -21.65 -5.33 1.28
C ILE A 75 -20.22 -5.70 0.84
N PRO A 76 -19.43 -6.44 1.67
CA PRO A 76 -18.07 -6.85 1.29
C PRO A 76 -18.03 -7.60 -0.05
N GLY A 77 -17.02 -7.30 -0.89
CA GLY A 77 -16.81 -7.96 -2.18
C GLY A 77 -16.40 -9.42 -2.08
N SER A 78 -15.89 -9.87 -0.90
CA SER A 78 -15.44 -11.22 -0.65
C SER A 78 -16.51 -12.30 -0.88
N PHE A 79 -16.09 -13.56 -1.11
CA PHE A 79 -16.99 -14.69 -1.36
C PHE A 79 -18.03 -14.86 -0.24
N PHE A 80 -17.62 -14.74 1.02
CA PHE A 80 -18.52 -14.92 2.19
C PHE A 80 -19.39 -13.70 2.47
N LYS A 81 -19.21 -12.58 1.75
CA LYS A 81 -19.94 -11.32 1.99
C LYS A 81 -19.90 -10.87 3.45
N ARG A 82 -18.77 -11.11 4.10
CA ARG A 82 -18.52 -10.81 5.52
C ARG A 82 -17.09 -10.32 5.69
N GLU A 83 -16.88 -9.39 6.59
CA GLU A 83 -15.57 -9.01 7.09
C GLU A 83 -14.93 -10.23 7.80
N ALA A 84 -13.68 -10.54 7.46
CA ALA A 84 -12.97 -11.70 8.01
C ALA A 84 -11.71 -11.27 8.76
N ARG A 85 -10.58 -11.14 8.03
CA ARG A 85 -9.32 -10.63 8.58
C ARG A 85 -9.27 -9.12 8.41
N LEU A 86 -8.60 -8.45 9.34
CA LEU A 86 -8.31 -7.03 9.20
C LEU A 86 -7.47 -6.82 7.93
N ASN A 87 -7.82 -5.81 7.16
CA ASN A 87 -7.01 -5.36 6.03
C ASN A 87 -5.83 -4.51 6.52
N ASP A 88 -4.88 -4.18 5.62
CA ASP A 88 -3.68 -3.44 5.98
C ASP A 88 -3.98 -2.07 6.61
N TYR A 89 -5.00 -1.36 6.13
CA TYR A 89 -5.40 -0.07 6.70
C TYR A 89 -5.92 -0.22 8.14
N GLU A 90 -6.74 -1.24 8.41
CA GLU A 90 -7.25 -1.55 9.75
C GLU A 90 -6.11 -1.96 10.69
N ILE A 91 -5.14 -2.76 10.20
CA ILE A 91 -3.96 -3.15 10.96
C ILE A 91 -3.10 -1.92 11.29
N LEU A 92 -2.86 -1.04 10.32
CA LEU A 92 -2.06 0.17 10.52
C LEU A 92 -2.73 1.12 11.51
N THR A 93 -4.03 1.33 11.41
CA THR A 93 -4.79 2.15 12.37
C THR A 93 -4.78 1.52 13.76
N SER A 94 -4.92 0.19 13.89
CA SER A 94 -4.77 -0.51 15.17
C SER A 94 -3.41 -0.27 15.81
N ARG A 95 -2.34 -0.27 14.99
CA ARG A 95 -0.96 -0.01 15.44
C ARG A 95 -0.73 1.44 15.88
N LEU A 96 -1.32 2.41 15.19
CA LEU A 96 -1.26 3.83 15.61
C LEU A 96 -1.87 3.98 17.01
N ILE A 97 -3.05 3.42 17.24
CA ILE A 97 -3.73 3.45 18.53
C ILE A 97 -2.92 2.71 19.61
N ASP A 98 -2.42 1.51 19.33
CA ASP A 98 -1.63 0.71 20.31
C ASP A 98 -0.39 1.49 20.77
N ARG A 99 0.39 2.02 19.83
CA ARG A 99 1.63 2.77 20.10
C ARG A 99 1.38 4.05 20.88
N ALA A 100 0.24 4.72 20.62
CA ALA A 100 -0.17 5.90 21.36
C ALA A 100 -0.63 5.58 22.79
N LEU A 101 -1.38 4.49 22.98
CA LEU A 101 -1.98 4.14 24.29
C LEU A 101 -1.02 3.40 25.22
N ARG A 102 -0.15 2.54 24.70
CA ARG A 102 0.68 1.62 25.49
C ARG A 102 1.54 2.35 26.54
N PRO A 103 2.21 3.46 26.25
CA PRO A 103 3.01 4.19 27.23
C PRO A 103 2.20 4.88 28.35
N LEU A 104 0.87 4.91 28.24
CA LEU A 104 0.01 5.58 29.21
C LEU A 104 -0.37 4.70 30.40
N PHE A 105 -0.06 3.43 30.37
CA PHE A 105 -0.31 2.51 31.48
C PHE A 105 0.89 2.52 32.44
N PRO A 106 0.65 2.32 33.75
CA PRO A 106 1.75 2.17 34.71
C PRO A 106 2.65 0.99 34.32
N ASP A 107 3.96 1.10 34.48
CA ASP A 107 4.93 0.07 34.16
C ASP A 107 4.69 -1.25 34.92
N ASP A 108 4.09 -1.16 36.12
CA ASP A 108 3.74 -2.28 36.96
C ASP A 108 2.31 -2.82 36.72
N TYR A 109 1.59 -2.34 35.68
CA TYR A 109 0.26 -2.81 35.34
C TYR A 109 0.32 -4.03 34.41
N LEU A 110 -0.02 -5.22 34.92
CA LEU A 110 0.09 -6.48 34.19
C LEU A 110 -1.27 -7.14 33.84
N CYS A 111 -2.39 -6.45 34.10
CA CYS A 111 -3.71 -6.95 33.71
C CYS A 111 -3.91 -6.83 32.21
N GLU A 112 -4.56 -7.84 31.61
CA GLU A 112 -4.87 -7.83 30.17
C GLU A 112 -5.92 -6.76 29.85
N VAL A 113 -5.64 -5.94 28.81
CA VAL A 113 -6.55 -4.88 28.33
C VAL A 113 -6.88 -5.13 26.86
N GLN A 114 -8.17 -5.07 26.55
CA GLN A 114 -8.66 -5.11 25.17
C GLN A 114 -9.36 -3.82 24.80
N VAL A 115 -8.91 -3.20 23.72
CA VAL A 115 -9.50 -2.00 23.11
C VAL A 115 -10.05 -2.37 21.74
N LEU A 116 -11.37 -2.25 21.58
CA LEU A 116 -12.04 -2.50 20.29
C LEU A 116 -12.63 -1.20 19.77
N VAL A 117 -12.20 -0.81 18.58
CA VAL A 117 -12.63 0.41 17.91
C VAL A 117 -13.29 0.05 16.57
N SER A 118 -14.52 0.52 16.36
CA SER A 118 -15.29 0.18 15.17
C SER A 118 -15.86 1.42 14.49
N LEU A 119 -15.61 1.55 13.20
CA LEU A 119 -16.32 2.51 12.35
C LEU A 119 -17.77 2.02 12.15
N ILE A 120 -18.74 2.71 12.76
CA ILE A 120 -20.16 2.33 12.73
C ILE A 120 -21.00 3.18 11.78
N SER A 121 -20.50 4.36 11.38
CA SER A 121 -21.04 5.20 10.32
C SER A 121 -19.91 5.90 9.59
N SER A 122 -19.94 5.92 8.28
CA SER A 122 -18.87 6.43 7.44
C SER A 122 -19.22 7.77 6.82
N ASP A 123 -18.21 8.61 6.64
CA ASP A 123 -18.25 9.84 5.85
C ASP A 123 -17.17 9.77 4.76
N PRO A 124 -17.47 9.98 3.48
CA PRO A 124 -16.49 9.81 2.41
C PRO A 124 -15.29 10.77 2.48
N GLU A 125 -15.45 11.93 3.12
CA GLU A 125 -14.42 12.96 3.21
C GLU A 125 -13.63 12.90 4.53
N ILE A 126 -14.15 12.25 5.57
CA ILE A 126 -13.51 12.22 6.88
C ILE A 126 -12.69 10.95 7.02
N MET A 127 -11.40 11.12 7.35
CA MET A 127 -10.48 10.03 7.66
C MET A 127 -10.71 9.57 9.09
N PRO A 128 -11.13 8.30 9.33
CA PRO A 128 -11.49 7.85 10.67
C PRO A 128 -10.29 7.54 11.57
N ASP A 129 -9.09 7.34 11.02
CA ASP A 129 -7.90 6.89 11.76
C ASP A 129 -7.55 7.79 12.95
N ALA A 130 -7.42 9.10 12.75
CA ALA A 130 -7.13 10.04 13.83
C ALA A 130 -8.25 10.10 14.91
N LEU A 131 -9.52 10.02 14.49
CA LEU A 131 -10.65 9.96 15.43
C LEU A 131 -10.71 8.65 16.22
N ALA A 132 -10.14 7.56 15.68
CA ALA A 132 -10.13 6.25 16.31
C ALA A 132 -9.28 6.25 17.60
N CYS A 133 -8.12 6.90 17.59
CA CYS A 133 -7.30 7.05 18.80
C CYS A 133 -7.99 7.93 19.85
N LEU A 134 -8.59 9.07 19.45
CA LEU A 134 -9.41 9.91 20.35
C LEU A 134 -10.53 9.07 20.99
N ALA A 135 -11.21 8.23 20.23
CA ALA A 135 -12.29 7.38 20.76
C ALA A 135 -11.76 6.33 21.76
N ALA A 136 -10.62 5.69 21.46
CA ALA A 136 -10.00 4.71 22.33
C ALA A 136 -9.54 5.33 23.66
N SER A 137 -8.87 6.49 23.60
CA SER A 137 -8.44 7.24 24.77
C SER A 137 -9.64 7.74 25.60
N ALA A 138 -10.68 8.28 24.98
CA ALA A 138 -11.89 8.72 25.67
C ALA A 138 -12.62 7.55 26.36
N ALA A 139 -12.63 6.33 25.76
CA ALA A 139 -13.17 5.15 26.39
C ALA A 139 -12.39 4.74 27.67
N LEU A 140 -11.05 4.83 27.60
CA LEU A 140 -10.20 4.67 28.78
C LEU A 140 -10.44 5.77 29.82
N ALA A 141 -10.62 7.03 29.41
CA ALA A 141 -10.89 8.15 30.29
C ALA A 141 -12.15 7.95 31.14
N VAL A 142 -13.24 7.44 30.53
CA VAL A 142 -14.52 7.18 31.21
C VAL A 142 -14.61 5.80 31.86
N SER A 143 -13.56 4.98 31.81
CA SER A 143 -13.44 3.71 32.53
C SER A 143 -12.76 3.90 33.88
N ASP A 144 -12.78 2.87 34.71
CA ASP A 144 -11.99 2.82 35.93
C ASP A 144 -10.61 2.17 35.75
N ILE A 145 -10.23 1.80 34.51
CA ILE A 145 -8.93 1.21 34.18
C ILE A 145 -7.82 2.22 34.47
N PRO A 146 -6.72 1.81 35.14
CA PRO A 146 -5.61 2.70 35.47
C PRO A 146 -4.89 3.19 34.20
N ILE A 147 -4.84 4.51 34.01
CA ILE A 147 -4.03 5.20 33.00
C ILE A 147 -3.40 6.42 33.67
N LEU A 148 -2.19 6.78 33.28
CA LEU A 148 -1.44 7.94 33.81
C LEU A 148 -2.02 9.24 33.27
N GLU A 149 -2.24 9.32 31.96
CA GLU A 149 -2.76 10.50 31.26
C GLU A 149 -3.73 10.06 30.15
N VAL A 150 -4.44 11.02 29.54
CA VAL A 150 -5.20 10.83 28.31
C VAL A 150 -4.39 11.32 27.13
N ILE A 151 -4.64 10.74 25.96
CA ILE A 151 -3.96 11.08 24.73
C ILE A 151 -4.98 11.42 23.64
N SER A 152 -4.55 12.12 22.60
CA SER A 152 -5.30 12.18 21.36
C SER A 152 -4.37 12.15 20.17
N GLU A 153 -4.96 12.01 19.00
CA GLU A 153 -4.27 11.90 17.74
C GLU A 153 -4.95 12.78 16.70
N VAL A 154 -4.16 13.45 15.88
CA VAL A 154 -4.64 14.23 14.75
C VAL A 154 -3.78 13.96 13.52
N ARG A 155 -4.38 14.07 12.36
CA ARG A 155 -3.67 14.15 11.09
C ARG A 155 -3.34 15.61 10.80
N VAL A 156 -2.11 15.88 10.37
CA VAL A 156 -1.67 17.20 9.91
C VAL A 156 -1.15 17.08 8.49
N ALA A 157 -1.70 17.88 7.59
CA ALA A 157 -1.19 18.00 6.23
C ALA A 157 -0.71 19.43 5.97
N ARG A 158 0.36 19.57 5.16
CA ARG A 158 0.73 20.85 4.58
C ARG A 158 0.24 20.88 3.13
N ILE A 159 -0.59 21.88 2.81
CA ILE A 159 -1.25 22.03 1.51
C ILE A 159 -1.00 23.47 1.04
N ASN A 160 -0.31 23.65 -0.09
CA ASN A 160 0.07 24.97 -0.59
C ASN A 160 0.81 25.84 0.43
N GLY A 161 1.61 25.21 1.31
CA GLY A 161 2.36 25.88 2.36
C GLY A 161 1.61 26.13 3.66
N GLU A 162 0.31 25.86 3.73
CA GLU A 162 -0.52 26.00 4.94
C GLU A 162 -0.73 24.67 5.64
N TYR A 163 -0.74 24.68 6.99
CA TYR A 163 -0.96 23.47 7.78
C TYR A 163 -2.44 23.31 8.12
N VAL A 164 -2.99 22.16 7.79
CA VAL A 164 -4.41 21.80 7.99
C VAL A 164 -4.49 20.60 8.91
N VAL A 165 -5.26 20.73 10.00
CA VAL A 165 -5.54 19.65 10.95
C VAL A 165 -6.76 18.85 10.48
N ASN A 166 -6.64 17.53 10.49
CA ASN A 166 -7.66 16.59 10.03
C ASN A 166 -8.24 16.97 8.65
N PRO A 167 -7.37 17.12 7.61
CA PRO A 167 -7.82 17.48 6.28
C PRO A 167 -8.83 16.46 5.75
N THR A 168 -9.67 16.88 4.79
CA THR A 168 -10.54 15.96 4.09
C THR A 168 -9.74 15.04 3.16
N ARG A 169 -10.32 13.91 2.77
CA ARG A 169 -9.72 12.98 1.81
C ARG A 169 -9.37 13.66 0.48
N THR A 170 -10.24 14.58 0.03
CA THR A 170 -9.99 15.37 -1.19
C THR A 170 -8.78 16.30 -1.02
N GLN A 171 -8.67 17.00 0.10
CA GLN A 171 -7.54 17.91 0.38
C GLN A 171 -6.19 17.17 0.46
N LEU A 172 -6.16 15.93 0.96
CA LEU A 172 -4.92 15.15 1.10
C LEU A 172 -4.21 14.88 -0.22
N LYS A 173 -4.91 14.93 -1.35
CA LYS A 173 -4.28 14.70 -2.68
C LYS A 173 -3.23 15.75 -3.02
N ASP A 174 -3.40 16.97 -2.54
CA ASP A 174 -2.52 18.10 -2.80
C ASP A 174 -1.47 18.32 -1.70
N ALA A 175 -1.44 17.46 -0.68
CA ALA A 175 -0.52 17.58 0.44
C ALA A 175 0.91 17.25 0.03
N ASP A 176 1.88 18.02 0.54
CA ASP A 176 3.32 17.75 0.47
C ASP A 176 3.91 17.25 1.79
N ILE A 177 3.20 17.43 2.91
CA ILE A 177 3.40 16.77 4.21
C ILE A 177 2.06 16.15 4.62
N ASN A 178 2.09 14.91 5.06
CA ASN A 178 0.94 14.20 5.59
C ASN A 178 1.39 13.30 6.73
N ILE A 179 1.20 13.76 7.95
CA ILE A 179 1.63 13.06 9.16
C ILE A 179 0.47 12.88 10.14
N ILE A 180 0.57 11.85 10.94
CA ILE A 180 -0.24 11.63 12.14
C ILE A 180 0.63 11.96 13.36
N VAL A 181 0.08 12.71 14.29
CA VAL A 181 0.71 13.08 15.55
C VAL A 181 -0.18 12.61 16.67
N ALA A 182 0.37 11.86 17.63
CA ALA A 182 -0.28 11.55 18.89
C ALA A 182 0.49 12.17 20.07
N SER A 183 -0.23 12.81 20.97
CA SER A 183 0.38 13.48 22.12
C SER A 183 -0.53 13.50 23.34
N THR A 184 0.06 13.61 24.52
CA THR A 184 -0.62 14.05 25.74
C THR A 184 -0.71 15.59 25.74
N ASP A 185 -1.23 16.18 26.81
CA ASP A 185 -1.22 17.65 26.95
C ASP A 185 0.19 18.25 26.89
N LYS A 186 1.18 17.52 27.37
CA LYS A 186 2.57 18.00 27.51
C LYS A 186 3.51 17.46 26.46
N ASN A 187 3.37 16.20 26.08
CA ASN A 187 4.40 15.41 25.43
C ASN A 187 3.94 14.80 24.11
N ILE A 188 4.77 14.92 23.06
CA ILE A 188 4.63 14.15 21.83
C ILE A 188 4.99 12.70 22.15
N MET A 189 4.12 11.75 21.78
CA MET A 189 4.30 10.33 22.04
C MET A 189 4.57 9.52 20.78
N MET A 190 3.94 9.89 19.65
CA MET A 190 4.09 9.18 18.40
C MET A 190 3.92 10.13 17.22
N VAL A 191 4.76 9.97 16.19
CA VAL A 191 4.59 10.64 14.89
C VAL A 191 4.80 9.62 13.78
N GLU A 192 3.92 9.60 12.79
CA GLU A 192 4.08 8.75 11.64
C GLU A 192 3.53 9.42 10.38
N GLY A 193 4.26 9.35 9.26
CA GLY A 193 3.75 9.89 8.02
C GLY A 193 4.77 9.98 6.89
N GLU A 194 4.44 10.82 5.93
CA GLU A 194 5.19 10.98 4.68
C GLU A 194 5.34 12.46 4.30
N GLY A 195 6.35 12.75 3.49
CA GLY A 195 6.61 14.06 2.93
C GLY A 195 7.17 13.97 1.51
N LYS A 196 6.87 14.94 0.69
CA LYS A 196 7.45 15.09 -0.66
C LYS A 196 8.73 15.89 -0.55
N GLU A 197 9.82 15.24 -0.07
CA GLU A 197 11.12 15.89 0.19
C GLU A 197 10.98 17.13 1.09
N CYS A 198 10.20 17.03 2.18
CA CYS A 198 10.03 18.14 3.11
C CYS A 198 11.31 18.35 3.93
N ASN A 199 11.54 19.61 4.37
CA ASN A 199 12.63 19.93 5.26
C ASN A 199 12.27 19.64 6.72
N GLU A 200 13.28 19.55 7.57
CA GLU A 200 13.18 19.25 9.00
C GLU A 200 12.31 20.28 9.75
N GLU A 201 12.48 21.57 9.45
CA GLU A 201 11.70 22.66 10.06
C GLU A 201 10.20 22.56 9.74
N GLY A 202 9.85 22.28 8.49
CA GLY A 202 8.46 22.10 8.06
C GLY A 202 7.79 20.91 8.74
N LEU A 203 8.56 19.85 8.98
CA LEU A 203 8.08 18.69 9.72
C LEU A 203 7.83 19.02 11.19
N VAL A 204 8.78 19.65 11.86
CA VAL A 204 8.64 20.07 13.27
C VAL A 204 7.44 21.01 13.42
N LYS A 205 7.26 21.95 12.49
CA LYS A 205 6.10 22.85 12.52
C LYS A 205 4.76 22.11 12.38
N ALA A 206 4.70 21.06 11.53
CA ALA A 206 3.52 20.22 11.41
C ALA A 206 3.19 19.50 12.74
N ILE A 207 4.22 19.02 13.44
CA ILE A 207 4.09 18.36 14.75
C ILE A 207 3.57 19.34 15.79
N GLU A 208 4.11 20.57 15.84
CA GLU A 208 3.63 21.62 16.76
C GLU A 208 2.15 21.94 16.56
N VAL A 209 1.73 22.14 15.30
CA VAL A 209 0.32 22.41 14.94
C VAL A 209 -0.59 21.26 15.38
N GLY A 210 -0.13 20.03 15.19
CA GLY A 210 -0.84 18.84 15.67
C GLY A 210 -0.99 18.81 17.18
N HIS A 211 0.09 19.10 17.92
CA HIS A 211 0.07 19.13 19.39
C HIS A 211 -0.88 20.19 19.95
N GLU A 212 -0.91 21.39 19.37
CA GLU A 212 -1.86 22.44 19.76
C GLU A 212 -3.32 21.99 19.59
N ALA A 213 -3.64 21.35 18.48
CA ALA A 213 -4.99 20.83 18.22
C ALA A 213 -5.37 19.68 19.16
N ILE A 214 -4.42 18.82 19.52
CA ILE A 214 -4.61 17.72 20.46
C ILE A 214 -4.96 18.23 21.84
N ARG A 215 -4.32 19.29 22.33
CA ARG A 215 -4.62 19.88 23.64
C ARG A 215 -6.10 20.22 23.83
N GLU A 216 -6.76 20.72 22.80
CA GLU A 216 -8.20 20.99 22.85
C GLU A 216 -9.03 19.69 22.96
N GLN A 217 -8.60 18.60 22.27
CA GLN A 217 -9.25 17.30 22.36
C GLN A 217 -9.01 16.62 23.73
N ILE A 218 -7.87 16.86 24.36
CA ILE A 218 -7.56 16.41 25.74
C ILE A 218 -8.50 17.07 26.74
N LYS A 219 -8.71 18.40 26.64
CA LYS A 219 -9.69 19.11 27.48
C LYS A 219 -11.08 18.53 27.33
N LEU A 220 -11.49 18.22 26.10
CA LEU A 220 -12.78 17.62 25.82
C LEU A 220 -12.96 16.26 26.51
N GLN A 221 -11.91 15.44 26.58
CA GLN A 221 -11.93 14.16 27.28
C GLN A 221 -12.03 14.34 28.82
N HIS A 222 -11.34 15.35 29.37
CA HIS A 222 -11.45 15.70 30.79
C HIS A 222 -12.86 16.16 31.12
N ASP A 223 -13.47 17.01 30.29
CA ASP A 223 -14.87 17.48 30.46
C ASP A 223 -15.86 16.31 30.44
N LEU A 224 -15.63 15.33 29.55
CA LEU A 224 -16.46 14.12 29.48
C LEU A 224 -16.32 13.27 30.76
N ARG A 225 -15.07 13.06 31.21
CA ARG A 225 -14.76 12.30 32.43
C ARG A 225 -15.43 12.93 33.65
N GLU A 226 -15.33 14.25 33.81
CA GLU A 226 -15.95 14.99 34.90
C GLU A 226 -17.48 14.86 34.86
N LYS A 227 -18.12 15.12 33.72
CA LYS A 227 -19.57 14.96 33.54
C LYS A 227 -20.05 13.54 33.77
N ALA A 228 -19.23 12.55 33.45
CA ALA A 228 -19.52 11.12 33.68
C ALA A 228 -19.36 10.71 35.17
N GLY A 229 -18.79 11.61 36.01
CA GLY A 229 -18.57 11.37 37.44
C GLY A 229 -17.47 10.34 37.73
N ILE A 230 -16.54 10.14 36.82
CA ILE A 230 -15.40 9.22 37.02
C ILE A 230 -14.30 9.95 37.78
N THR A 231 -14.23 9.73 39.07
CA THR A 231 -13.30 10.46 39.98
C THR A 231 -12.05 9.64 40.33
N ALA A 232 -12.12 8.32 40.24
CA ALA A 232 -11.00 7.44 40.62
C ALA A 232 -10.83 6.31 39.62
N LYS A 233 -9.62 5.82 39.50
CA LYS A 233 -9.26 4.60 38.81
C LYS A 233 -9.24 3.42 39.78
N ARG A 234 -9.46 2.19 39.32
CA ARG A 234 -9.42 0.98 40.14
C ARG A 234 -8.04 0.71 40.69
N ASP A 235 -7.96 0.18 41.89
CA ASP A 235 -6.73 -0.43 42.40
C ASP A 235 -6.46 -1.73 41.67
N TYR A 236 -5.20 -2.07 41.50
CA TYR A 236 -4.78 -3.31 40.83
C TYR A 236 -3.67 -4.01 41.61
N THR A 237 -3.55 -5.34 41.39
CA THR A 237 -2.52 -6.16 42.02
C THR A 237 -1.16 -5.80 41.42
N LYS A 238 -0.29 -5.25 42.25
CA LYS A 238 1.10 -4.95 41.86
C LYS A 238 1.94 -6.22 41.82
N PRO A 239 2.92 -6.31 40.92
CA PRO A 239 3.88 -7.41 40.92
C PRO A 239 4.59 -7.55 42.26
N TYR A 240 4.86 -8.78 42.63
CA TYR A 240 5.73 -9.04 43.76
C TYR A 240 7.14 -8.54 43.52
N THR A 241 7.75 -7.85 44.48
CA THR A 241 9.13 -7.34 44.39
C THR A 241 9.94 -7.78 45.62
N ASN A 242 11.24 -7.96 45.45
CA ASN A 242 12.17 -8.28 46.50
C ASN A 242 13.44 -7.41 46.38
N PRO A 243 13.50 -6.23 47.11
CA PRO A 243 14.61 -5.31 47.04
C PRO A 243 15.96 -5.90 47.55
N GLU A 244 15.93 -6.89 48.43
CA GLU A 244 17.16 -7.56 48.91
C GLU A 244 17.78 -8.41 47.79
N LEU A 245 16.97 -9.13 47.04
CA LEU A 245 17.41 -9.90 45.88
C LEU A 245 17.94 -8.97 44.77
N GLU A 246 17.26 -7.88 44.51
CA GLU A 246 17.68 -6.86 43.54
C GLU A 246 19.07 -6.31 43.88
N ALA A 247 19.29 -5.86 45.15
CA ALA A 247 20.58 -5.40 45.62
C ALA A 247 21.68 -6.46 45.53
N LYS A 248 21.36 -7.73 45.77
CA LYS A 248 22.28 -8.85 45.65
C LYS A 248 22.68 -9.08 44.20
N ILE A 249 21.72 -9.04 43.27
CA ILE A 249 21.98 -9.15 41.82
C ILE A 249 22.82 -7.98 41.33
N ALA A 250 22.52 -6.76 41.74
CA ALA A 250 23.29 -5.57 41.40
C ALA A 250 24.75 -5.66 41.88
N ALA A 251 24.98 -6.10 43.10
CA ALA A 251 26.33 -6.29 43.67
C ALA A 251 27.11 -7.37 42.92
N PHE A 252 26.46 -8.45 42.46
CA PHE A 252 27.09 -9.55 41.74
C PHE A 252 27.35 -9.20 40.27
N GLY A 253 26.39 -8.55 39.60
CA GLY A 253 26.31 -8.44 38.14
C GLY A 253 26.90 -7.17 37.56
N LYS A 254 26.86 -6.03 38.30
CA LYS A 254 27.13 -4.70 37.74
C LYS A 254 28.44 -4.57 36.96
N ASP A 255 29.56 -4.96 37.57
CA ASP A 255 30.89 -4.84 36.95
C ASP A 255 31.09 -5.84 35.81
N ARG A 256 30.50 -7.02 35.93
CA ARG A 256 30.54 -8.07 34.89
C ARG A 256 29.76 -7.62 33.65
N ILE A 257 28.52 -7.11 33.84
CA ILE A 257 27.68 -6.58 32.75
C ILE A 257 28.36 -5.38 32.09
N TYR A 258 28.94 -4.47 32.87
CA TYR A 258 29.70 -3.35 32.32
C TYR A 258 30.89 -3.80 31.46
N THR A 259 31.64 -4.81 31.91
CA THR A 259 32.78 -5.35 31.16
C THR A 259 32.29 -5.95 29.80
N ILE A 260 31.19 -6.72 29.80
CA ILE A 260 30.63 -7.30 28.61
C ILE A 260 30.08 -6.18 27.68
N ALA A 261 29.36 -5.21 28.22
CA ALA A 261 28.81 -4.10 27.43
C ALA A 261 29.90 -3.29 26.71
N LYS A 262 31.09 -3.18 27.31
CA LYS A 262 32.24 -2.45 26.75
C LYS A 262 33.09 -3.25 25.79
N SER A 263 32.94 -4.57 25.74
CA SER A 263 33.82 -5.48 24.97
C SER A 263 33.55 -5.50 23.47
N ALA A 264 32.53 -4.75 22.98
CA ALA A 264 32.17 -4.66 21.55
C ALA A 264 31.94 -6.02 20.86
N LEU A 265 31.39 -7.00 21.57
CA LEU A 265 31.01 -8.32 21.03
C LEU A 265 29.89 -8.23 20.01
N GLY A 266 29.85 -9.19 19.08
CA GLY A 266 28.72 -9.41 18.19
C GLY A 266 27.43 -9.77 18.95
N LYS A 267 26.27 -9.69 18.30
CA LYS A 267 24.94 -9.88 18.93
C LYS A 267 24.85 -11.18 19.72
N HIS A 268 25.18 -12.33 19.11
CA HIS A 268 25.05 -13.64 19.75
C HIS A 268 26.06 -13.83 20.89
N GLU A 269 27.32 -13.47 20.67
CA GLU A 269 28.37 -13.58 21.70
C GLU A 269 28.05 -12.73 22.93
N ARG A 270 27.53 -11.51 22.72
CA ARG A 270 27.11 -10.59 23.80
C ARG A 270 25.91 -11.14 24.56
N SER A 271 24.89 -11.65 23.86
CA SER A 271 23.72 -12.29 24.48
C SER A 271 24.10 -13.50 25.31
N ASP A 272 24.98 -14.37 24.80
CA ASP A 272 25.48 -15.54 25.51
C ASP A 272 26.31 -15.14 26.76
N ALA A 273 27.13 -14.09 26.63
CA ALA A 273 27.91 -13.58 27.77
C ALA A 273 26.97 -13.02 28.88
N PHE A 274 25.95 -12.24 28.56
CA PHE A 274 24.98 -11.78 29.57
C PHE A 274 24.20 -12.95 30.18
N LYS A 275 23.79 -13.91 29.38
CA LYS A 275 23.15 -15.12 29.89
C LYS A 275 24.06 -15.92 30.84
N GLN A 276 25.34 -15.98 30.55
CA GLN A 276 26.30 -16.68 31.42
C GLN A 276 26.40 -16.02 32.80
N VAL A 277 26.40 -14.67 32.86
CA VAL A 277 26.40 -13.95 34.16
C VAL A 277 25.18 -14.33 35.00
N LYS A 278 24.01 -14.45 34.36
CA LYS A 278 22.76 -14.85 35.04
C LYS A 278 22.84 -16.31 35.51
N GLU A 279 23.37 -17.22 34.70
CA GLU A 279 23.51 -18.63 35.08
C GLU A 279 24.56 -18.81 36.19
N ASP A 280 25.68 -18.06 36.19
CA ASP A 280 26.66 -18.06 37.27
C ASP A 280 26.04 -17.59 38.60
N PHE A 281 25.17 -16.56 38.56
CA PHE A 281 24.42 -16.12 39.74
C PHE A 281 23.50 -17.21 40.26
N LYS A 282 22.71 -17.85 39.36
CA LYS A 282 21.83 -18.96 39.74
C LYS A 282 22.64 -20.13 40.35
N ALA A 283 23.76 -20.47 39.77
CA ALA A 283 24.66 -21.51 40.30
C ALA A 283 25.20 -21.17 41.70
N MET A 284 25.57 -19.93 41.93
CA MET A 284 25.97 -19.44 43.27
C MET A 284 24.84 -19.57 44.30
N CYS A 285 23.58 -19.48 43.84
CA CYS A 285 22.40 -19.52 44.70
C CYS A 285 21.78 -20.91 44.81
N GLN A 286 22.39 -21.94 44.25
CA GLN A 286 21.90 -23.34 44.36
C GLN A 286 22.21 -23.89 45.73
N THR A 287 21.35 -23.62 46.69
CA THR A 287 21.35 -24.22 48.03
C THR A 287 19.92 -24.48 48.47
N ASP A 288 19.67 -25.65 49.06
CA ASP A 288 18.36 -26.04 49.60
C ASP A 288 18.20 -25.64 51.07
N LYS A 289 19.20 -24.95 51.63
CA LYS A 289 19.25 -24.62 53.06
C LYS A 289 18.87 -23.17 53.28
N PRO A 290 17.68 -22.87 53.89
CA PRO A 290 17.18 -21.50 54.10
C PRO A 290 18.09 -20.63 54.98
N GLU A 291 18.95 -21.24 55.79
CA GLU A 291 19.92 -20.53 56.63
C GLU A 291 21.19 -20.07 55.92
N GLU A 292 21.44 -20.51 54.68
CA GLU A 292 22.61 -20.05 53.91
C GLU A 292 22.34 -18.68 53.23
N PRO A 293 23.34 -17.80 53.19
CA PRO A 293 23.19 -16.43 52.65
C PRO A 293 22.79 -16.39 51.17
N ASN A 294 23.04 -17.48 50.47
CA ASN A 294 22.73 -17.60 49.01
C ASN A 294 21.42 -18.34 48.73
N TYR A 295 20.65 -18.67 49.76
CA TYR A 295 19.34 -19.26 49.53
C TYR A 295 18.39 -18.27 48.87
N ILE A 296 17.67 -18.71 47.83
CA ILE A 296 16.62 -17.97 47.13
C ILE A 296 15.33 -18.76 47.26
N LYS A 297 14.28 -18.12 47.71
CA LYS A 297 12.95 -18.74 47.76
C LYS A 297 12.44 -19.02 46.35
N SER A 298 11.60 -20.05 46.22
CA SER A 298 10.99 -20.42 44.95
C SER A 298 10.22 -19.26 44.30
N GLU A 299 9.56 -18.42 45.08
CA GLU A 299 8.83 -17.23 44.63
C GLU A 299 9.74 -16.14 44.05
N ASP A 300 10.97 -16.02 44.59
CA ASP A 300 11.99 -15.05 44.18
C ASP A 300 12.73 -15.48 42.88
N ALA A 301 12.74 -16.79 42.60
CA ALA A 301 13.44 -17.32 41.44
C ALA A 301 12.94 -16.77 40.11
N ALA A 302 11.65 -16.46 40.00
CA ALA A 302 11.04 -15.84 38.84
C ALA A 302 11.52 -14.40 38.62
N LEU A 303 11.92 -13.67 39.68
CA LEU A 303 12.38 -12.28 39.62
C LEU A 303 13.82 -12.11 39.09
N ILE A 304 14.61 -13.18 39.14
CA ILE A 304 16.01 -13.14 38.73
C ILE A 304 16.16 -12.63 37.29
N GLY A 305 15.32 -13.10 36.38
CA GLY A 305 15.31 -12.69 34.98
C GLY A 305 15.04 -11.20 34.80
N THR A 306 14.03 -10.69 35.48
CA THR A 306 13.61 -9.27 35.44
C THR A 306 14.70 -8.37 36.02
N TYR A 307 15.21 -8.68 37.21
CA TYR A 307 16.23 -7.84 37.84
C TYR A 307 17.59 -7.84 37.10
N PHE A 308 17.97 -8.95 36.44
CA PHE A 308 19.13 -8.91 35.53
C PHE A 308 18.89 -8.05 34.31
N HIS A 309 17.72 -8.11 33.72
CA HIS A 309 17.35 -7.25 32.57
C HIS A 309 17.38 -5.77 32.98
N ASP A 310 16.80 -5.40 34.12
CA ASP A 310 16.80 -4.03 34.63
C ASP A 310 18.21 -3.53 34.94
N LEU A 311 19.05 -4.41 35.50
CA LEU A 311 20.47 -4.11 35.74
C LEU A 311 21.25 -3.92 34.43
N GLU A 312 21.06 -4.78 33.45
CA GLU A 312 21.63 -4.63 32.10
C GLU A 312 21.23 -3.29 31.49
N LYS A 313 19.93 -2.96 31.53
CA LYS A 313 19.40 -1.68 31.05
C LYS A 313 20.10 -0.49 31.74
N ALA A 314 20.15 -0.46 33.05
CA ALA A 314 20.75 0.63 33.83
C ALA A 314 22.27 0.80 33.56
N VAL A 315 23.01 -0.31 33.50
CA VAL A 315 24.46 -0.29 33.27
C VAL A 315 24.78 0.18 31.83
N ILE A 316 24.10 -0.35 30.84
CA ILE A 316 24.33 -0.01 29.44
C ILE A 316 23.98 1.46 29.16
N ARG A 317 22.82 1.95 29.65
CA ARG A 317 22.40 3.33 29.49
C ARG A 317 23.38 4.30 30.13
N THR A 318 23.82 4.00 31.36
CA THR A 318 24.84 4.80 32.10
C THR A 318 26.15 4.86 31.33
N MET A 319 26.63 3.74 30.78
CA MET A 319 27.84 3.68 29.96
C MET A 319 27.70 4.57 28.71
N MET A 320 26.64 4.43 27.95
CA MET A 320 26.43 5.21 26.73
C MET A 320 26.35 6.71 26.97
N ILE A 321 25.69 7.16 28.02
CA ILE A 321 25.58 8.59 28.36
C ILE A 321 26.94 9.17 28.78
N ASN A 322 27.68 8.45 29.62
CA ASN A 322 28.91 8.98 30.22
C ASN A 322 30.13 8.82 29.31
N GLU A 323 30.26 7.71 28.62
CA GLU A 323 31.45 7.37 27.82
C GLU A 323 31.27 7.64 26.33
N LYS A 324 30.03 7.84 25.85
CA LYS A 324 29.72 8.04 24.43
C LYS A 324 30.15 6.85 23.54
N VAL A 325 30.20 5.64 24.10
CA VAL A 325 30.53 4.39 23.42
C VAL A 325 29.34 3.47 23.46
N ARG A 326 29.07 2.80 22.34
CA ARG A 326 27.93 1.90 22.11
C ARG A 326 28.33 0.44 22.32
N LEU A 327 27.33 -0.47 22.32
CA LEU A 327 27.52 -1.91 22.56
C LEU A 327 28.44 -2.61 21.54
N ASP A 328 28.54 -2.07 20.36
CA ASP A 328 29.43 -2.56 19.28
C ASP A 328 30.70 -1.73 19.12
N GLY A 329 31.01 -0.85 20.09
CA GLY A 329 32.22 -0.03 20.14
C GLY A 329 32.15 1.23 19.27
N ARG A 330 31.07 1.46 18.53
CA ARG A 330 30.89 2.70 17.73
C ARG A 330 30.68 3.92 18.61
N GLY A 331 30.99 5.10 18.07
CA GLY A 331 30.51 6.38 18.59
C GLY A 331 29.03 6.59 18.29
N LEU A 332 28.40 7.59 18.90
CA LEU A 332 26.96 7.82 18.86
C LEU A 332 26.43 8.11 17.45
N GLU A 333 27.23 8.76 16.59
CA GLU A 333 26.80 9.20 15.23
C GLU A 333 27.22 8.27 14.11
N VAL A 334 27.95 7.19 14.41
CA VAL A 334 28.55 6.31 13.40
C VAL A 334 27.51 5.31 12.87
N VAL A 335 27.35 5.25 11.55
CA VAL A 335 26.56 4.22 10.84
C VAL A 335 27.41 2.94 10.74
N ARG A 336 26.78 1.78 10.85
CA ARG A 336 27.44 0.48 10.65
C ARG A 336 28.03 0.34 9.25
N PRO A 337 29.05 -0.53 9.04
CA PRO A 337 29.60 -0.81 7.71
C PRO A 337 28.50 -1.22 6.71
N LEU A 338 28.63 -0.71 5.47
CA LEU A 338 27.69 -0.95 4.38
C LEU A 338 28.32 -1.87 3.34
N THR A 339 27.57 -2.86 2.88
CA THR A 339 27.88 -3.67 1.71
C THR A 339 26.66 -3.75 0.82
N ILE A 340 26.78 -3.33 -0.45
CA ILE A 340 25.65 -3.13 -1.35
C ILE A 340 25.94 -3.81 -2.69
N GLU A 341 24.99 -4.60 -3.17
CA GLU A 341 25.01 -5.19 -4.51
C GLU A 341 23.69 -4.95 -5.22
N ALA A 342 23.73 -4.49 -6.46
CA ALA A 342 22.57 -4.39 -7.35
C ALA A 342 22.66 -5.43 -8.47
N GLY A 343 21.51 -5.97 -8.92
CA GLY A 343 21.48 -6.90 -10.05
C GLY A 343 21.97 -8.32 -9.74
N LEU A 344 22.05 -8.72 -8.49
CA LEU A 344 22.56 -10.04 -8.02
C LEU A 344 21.76 -11.22 -8.62
N LEU A 345 20.43 -11.12 -8.68
CA LEU A 345 19.57 -12.22 -9.11
C LEU A 345 19.27 -12.12 -10.62
N PRO A 346 19.40 -13.24 -11.39
CA PRO A 346 19.24 -13.19 -12.86
C PRO A 346 17.77 -13.10 -13.33
N SER A 347 16.80 -13.59 -12.57
CA SER A 347 15.41 -13.74 -13.02
C SER A 347 14.47 -12.58 -12.64
N PRO A 348 14.59 -11.90 -11.50
CA PRO A 348 13.80 -10.73 -11.19
C PRO A 348 14.06 -9.58 -12.17
N HIS A 349 13.07 -8.70 -12.34
CA HIS A 349 13.22 -7.54 -13.23
C HIS A 349 14.16 -6.49 -12.65
N GLY A 350 14.31 -6.43 -11.33
CA GLY A 350 15.33 -5.70 -10.58
C GLY A 350 15.56 -6.36 -9.24
N CYS A 351 16.76 -6.22 -8.69
CA CYS A 351 17.07 -6.71 -7.35
C CYS A 351 18.26 -6.01 -6.73
N SER A 352 18.31 -6.05 -5.40
CA SER A 352 19.47 -5.60 -4.62
C SER A 352 19.63 -6.39 -3.35
N LEU A 353 20.86 -6.53 -2.90
CA LEU A 353 21.24 -7.01 -1.58
C LEU A 353 21.88 -5.84 -0.83
N PHE A 354 21.24 -5.41 0.23
CA PHE A 354 21.70 -4.31 1.08
C PHE A 354 22.02 -4.84 2.46
N THR A 355 23.27 -4.69 2.89
CA THR A 355 23.75 -5.12 4.20
C THR A 355 24.30 -3.93 4.97
N ARG A 356 23.83 -3.76 6.21
CA ARG A 356 24.28 -2.74 7.17
C ARG A 356 24.64 -3.43 8.48
N GLY A 357 25.93 -3.69 8.69
CA GLY A 357 26.39 -4.54 9.78
C GLY A 357 25.68 -5.90 9.76
N GLU A 358 25.03 -6.25 10.86
CA GLU A 358 24.26 -7.50 11.04
C GLU A 358 22.77 -7.33 10.65
N THR A 359 22.46 -6.53 9.61
CA THR A 359 21.10 -6.37 9.07
C THR A 359 21.15 -6.42 7.55
N GLN A 360 20.46 -7.39 6.96
CA GLN A 360 20.53 -7.67 5.52
C GLN A 360 19.12 -7.80 4.92
N SER A 361 18.90 -7.11 3.81
CA SER A 361 17.67 -7.16 3.01
C SER A 361 17.97 -7.57 1.58
N LEU A 362 17.36 -8.64 1.10
CA LEU A 362 17.29 -9.03 -0.29
C LEU A 362 15.96 -8.53 -0.86
N THR A 363 16.04 -7.56 -1.74
CA THR A 363 14.83 -6.94 -2.31
C THR A 363 14.75 -7.17 -3.81
N THR A 364 13.57 -7.56 -4.27
CA THR A 364 13.28 -7.82 -5.68
C THR A 364 12.17 -6.93 -6.20
N VAL A 365 12.22 -6.59 -7.49
CA VAL A 365 11.21 -5.82 -8.20
C VAL A 365 10.65 -6.65 -9.35
N THR A 366 9.34 -6.70 -9.44
CA THR A 366 8.60 -7.28 -10.55
C THR A 366 7.72 -6.20 -11.19
N LEU A 367 7.83 -6.06 -12.50
CA LEU A 367 7.00 -5.16 -13.31
C LEU A 367 5.84 -5.99 -13.90
N GLY A 368 4.64 -5.52 -13.71
CA GLY A 368 3.41 -6.15 -14.19
C GLY A 368 2.59 -5.20 -15.07
N THR A 369 1.41 -5.65 -15.42
CA THR A 369 0.44 -4.94 -16.26
C THR A 369 -0.70 -4.37 -15.41
N VAL A 370 -1.68 -3.74 -16.02
CA VAL A 370 -2.91 -3.26 -15.36
C VAL A 370 -3.69 -4.41 -14.71
N ASP A 371 -3.61 -5.63 -15.28
CA ASP A 371 -4.29 -6.81 -14.71
C ASP A 371 -3.68 -7.25 -13.37
N ASP A 372 -2.47 -6.79 -13.06
CA ASP A 372 -1.72 -7.12 -11.84
C ASP A 372 -1.90 -6.04 -10.74
N GLU A 373 -2.71 -5.01 -10.98
CA GLU A 373 -3.00 -3.97 -9.99
C GLU A 373 -3.71 -4.57 -8.77
N LEU A 374 -3.29 -4.13 -7.59
CA LEU A 374 -3.89 -4.58 -6.34
C LEU A 374 -5.21 -3.84 -6.08
N LEU A 375 -6.31 -4.57 -6.06
CA LEU A 375 -7.60 -4.02 -5.61
C LEU A 375 -7.57 -3.82 -4.09
N LEU A 376 -7.61 -2.56 -3.67
CA LEU A 376 -7.78 -2.19 -2.27
C LEU A 376 -9.25 -1.86 -2.01
N GLU A 377 -9.96 -2.78 -1.36
CA GLU A 377 -11.35 -2.57 -0.98
C GLU A 377 -11.45 -2.32 0.53
N THR A 378 -11.83 -1.11 0.93
CA THR A 378 -12.17 -0.74 2.30
C THR A 378 -13.68 -0.48 2.42
N ALA A 379 -14.18 -0.21 3.61
CA ALA A 379 -15.57 0.20 3.78
C ALA A 379 -15.89 1.49 3.00
N GLN A 380 -14.93 2.41 2.92
CA GLN A 380 -15.10 3.74 2.32
C GLN A 380 -14.74 3.80 0.84
N THR A 381 -13.67 3.11 0.41
CA THR A 381 -13.09 3.23 -0.93
C THR A 381 -12.91 1.88 -1.62
N SER A 382 -12.78 1.93 -2.92
CA SER A 382 -12.39 0.80 -3.76
C SER A 382 -11.45 1.35 -4.82
N ASP A 383 -10.16 1.15 -4.63
CA ASP A 383 -9.09 1.73 -5.45
C ASP A 383 -8.18 0.64 -5.99
N TYR A 384 -7.50 0.90 -7.11
CA TYR A 384 -6.46 0.05 -7.66
C TYR A 384 -5.09 0.65 -7.41
N LEU A 385 -4.19 -0.14 -6.81
CA LEU A 385 -2.83 0.28 -6.50
C LEU A 385 -1.84 -0.30 -7.51
N LYS A 386 -1.06 0.58 -8.14
CA LYS A 386 0.02 0.23 -9.08
C LYS A 386 1.36 -0.01 -8.41
N PHE A 387 1.59 0.57 -7.24
CA PHE A 387 2.82 0.38 -6.47
C PHE A 387 2.54 -0.42 -5.21
N ILE A 388 3.13 -1.61 -5.13
CA ILE A 388 2.88 -2.62 -4.10
C ILE A 388 4.21 -2.97 -3.46
N LEU A 389 4.28 -2.98 -2.12
CA LEU A 389 5.46 -3.42 -1.39
C LEU A 389 5.08 -4.44 -0.33
N HIS A 390 5.75 -5.59 -0.38
CA HIS A 390 5.65 -6.64 0.62
C HIS A 390 6.96 -6.79 1.38
N TYR A 391 6.87 -6.85 2.69
CA TYR A 391 7.98 -7.03 3.60
C TYR A 391 7.81 -8.37 4.32
N ASN A 392 8.84 -9.20 4.29
CA ASN A 392 8.84 -10.51 4.92
C ASN A 392 9.96 -10.58 5.97
N PHE A 393 9.61 -11.08 7.15
CA PHE A 393 10.53 -11.23 8.27
C PHE A 393 10.57 -12.70 8.75
N PRO A 394 11.27 -13.57 8.03
CA PRO A 394 11.32 -14.98 8.38
C PRO A 394 12.12 -15.21 9.68
N PRO A 395 11.75 -16.23 10.49
CA PRO A 395 12.39 -16.48 11.80
C PRO A 395 13.90 -16.66 11.76
N PHE A 396 14.44 -17.22 10.68
CA PHE A 396 15.87 -17.40 10.52
C PHE A 396 16.67 -16.08 10.51
N SER A 397 16.03 -14.94 10.19
CA SER A 397 16.69 -13.62 10.19
C SER A 397 17.18 -13.19 11.57
N THR A 398 16.62 -13.77 12.62
CA THR A 398 17.04 -13.58 14.02
C THR A 398 17.65 -14.85 14.63
N GLY A 399 17.85 -15.92 13.83
CA GLY A 399 18.35 -17.21 14.29
C GLY A 399 17.32 -18.05 15.07
N GLU A 400 16.03 -17.75 14.91
CA GLU A 400 14.96 -18.42 15.64
C GLU A 400 14.29 -19.54 14.84
N VAL A 401 13.75 -20.53 15.56
CA VAL A 401 12.89 -21.58 15.01
C VAL A 401 11.47 -21.29 15.44
N LYS A 402 10.63 -20.81 14.53
CA LYS A 402 9.20 -20.49 14.76
C LYS A 402 8.35 -21.05 13.62
N MET A 403 7.09 -21.41 13.94
CA MET A 403 6.11 -21.76 12.92
C MET A 403 5.70 -20.50 12.13
N MET A 404 5.73 -20.56 10.81
CA MET A 404 5.23 -19.47 9.96
C MET A 404 3.70 -19.50 9.96
N ARG A 405 3.08 -18.50 10.57
CA ARG A 405 1.62 -18.39 10.72
C ARG A 405 0.98 -17.34 9.77
N GLY A 406 1.72 -16.84 8.80
CA GLY A 406 1.32 -15.74 7.93
C GLY A 406 1.94 -14.41 8.34
N GLN A 407 1.51 -13.32 7.70
CA GLN A 407 2.04 -11.99 7.92
C GLN A 407 1.63 -11.41 9.28
N SER A 408 2.58 -10.93 10.05
CA SER A 408 2.35 -10.26 11.34
C SER A 408 1.96 -8.79 11.16
N ARG A 409 1.35 -8.19 12.17
CA ARG A 409 1.05 -6.74 12.17
C ARG A 409 2.31 -5.89 12.07
N ARG A 410 3.45 -6.37 12.60
CA ARG A 410 4.76 -5.71 12.50
C ARG A 410 5.25 -5.68 11.05
N GLU A 411 5.12 -6.78 10.32
CA GLU A 411 5.49 -6.84 8.90
C GLU A 411 4.67 -5.87 8.04
N VAL A 412 3.36 -5.76 8.29
CA VAL A 412 2.49 -4.77 7.62
C VAL A 412 2.98 -3.35 7.90
N GLY A 413 3.30 -3.02 9.16
CA GLY A 413 3.79 -1.69 9.54
C GLY A 413 5.13 -1.34 8.89
N HIS A 414 6.11 -2.28 8.91
CA HIS A 414 7.42 -2.08 8.28
C HIS A 414 7.31 -1.96 6.75
N GLY A 415 6.48 -2.78 6.11
CA GLY A 415 6.20 -2.71 4.68
C GLY A 415 5.58 -1.38 4.29
N ASN A 416 4.60 -0.90 5.07
CA ASN A 416 3.94 0.38 4.80
C ASN A 416 4.88 1.59 4.95
N LEU A 417 5.79 1.59 5.94
CA LEU A 417 6.80 2.64 6.08
C LEU A 417 7.73 2.70 4.85
N ALA A 418 8.18 1.54 4.37
CA ALA A 418 9.00 1.47 3.16
C ALA A 418 8.20 1.87 1.91
N LEU A 419 6.97 1.40 1.76
CA LEU A 419 6.08 1.75 0.65
C LEU A 419 5.87 3.26 0.54
N ARG A 420 5.46 3.93 1.65
CA ARG A 420 5.20 5.37 1.64
C ARG A 420 6.45 6.19 1.37
N SER A 421 7.62 5.72 1.84
CA SER A 421 8.90 6.38 1.61
C SER A 421 9.32 6.33 0.13
N LEU A 422 9.22 5.17 -0.51
CA LEU A 422 9.61 4.97 -1.91
C LEU A 422 8.58 5.54 -2.89
N LYS A 423 7.29 5.49 -2.55
CA LYS A 423 6.20 6.00 -3.38
C LYS A 423 6.39 7.46 -3.78
N GLN A 424 7.03 8.27 -2.93
CA GLN A 424 7.26 9.70 -3.20
C GLN A 424 8.14 9.94 -4.43
N MET A 425 9.00 8.97 -4.78
CA MET A 425 9.91 9.05 -5.93
C MET A 425 9.42 8.24 -7.15
N MET A 426 8.25 7.59 -7.06
CA MET A 426 7.68 6.90 -8.22
C MET A 426 7.17 7.90 -9.26
N PRO A 427 7.46 7.68 -10.57
CA PRO A 427 6.92 8.53 -11.63
C PRO A 427 5.38 8.48 -11.64
N VAL A 428 4.74 9.65 -11.80
CA VAL A 428 3.27 9.79 -11.72
C VAL A 428 2.55 8.92 -12.76
N ASP A 429 3.05 8.91 -14.01
CA ASP A 429 2.41 8.23 -15.14
C ASP A 429 3.15 6.95 -15.54
N TYR A 430 3.80 6.26 -14.58
CA TYR A 430 4.50 5.02 -14.89
C TYR A 430 3.51 3.94 -15.33
N PRO A 431 3.73 3.34 -16.54
CA PRO A 431 2.71 2.49 -17.15
C PRO A 431 2.61 1.09 -16.53
N TYR A 432 3.58 0.70 -15.70
CA TYR A 432 3.64 -0.62 -15.08
C TYR A 432 3.00 -0.65 -13.70
N THR A 433 2.44 -1.79 -13.34
CA THR A 433 2.25 -2.18 -11.95
C THR A 433 3.60 -2.66 -11.42
N VAL A 434 4.03 -2.10 -10.29
CA VAL A 434 5.35 -2.38 -9.69
C VAL A 434 5.15 -3.07 -8.36
N ARG A 435 5.65 -4.30 -8.25
CA ARG A 435 5.68 -5.04 -7.00
C ARG A 435 7.09 -5.16 -6.47
N VAL A 436 7.32 -4.62 -5.28
CA VAL A 436 8.57 -4.76 -4.51
C VAL A 436 8.36 -5.82 -3.45
N VAL A 437 9.29 -6.75 -3.32
CA VAL A 437 9.31 -7.75 -2.24
C VAL A 437 10.66 -7.68 -1.54
N SER A 438 10.63 -7.43 -0.23
CA SER A 438 11.80 -7.35 0.61
C SER A 438 11.82 -8.51 1.59
N ASP A 439 12.77 -9.40 1.44
CA ASP A 439 13.03 -10.53 2.35
C ASP A 439 14.19 -10.17 3.26
N ILE A 440 13.94 -10.15 4.56
CA ILE A 440 14.98 -9.87 5.56
C ILE A 440 15.75 -11.16 5.83
N LEU A 441 17.03 -11.17 5.51
CA LEU A 441 17.89 -12.34 5.67
C LEU A 441 18.59 -12.35 7.01
N GLU A 442 18.88 -11.16 7.57
CA GLU A 442 19.52 -10.98 8.87
C GLU A 442 19.03 -9.69 9.53
N SER A 443 18.83 -9.70 10.85
CA SER A 443 18.32 -8.54 11.58
C SER A 443 18.94 -8.31 12.94
N ASN A 444 19.58 -7.15 13.09
CA ASN A 444 20.02 -6.57 14.35
C ASN A 444 19.77 -5.05 14.35
N GLY A 445 18.49 -4.67 14.44
CA GLY A 445 18.05 -3.27 14.44
C GLY A 445 17.68 -2.71 13.06
N SER A 446 16.49 -2.16 12.97
CA SER A 446 15.89 -1.41 11.83
C SER A 446 16.01 -2.07 10.44
N SER A 447 15.47 -3.25 10.30
CA SER A 447 15.33 -3.95 9.02
C SER A 447 14.43 -3.20 8.02
N SER A 448 13.44 -2.43 8.49
CA SER A 448 12.61 -1.59 7.62
C SER A 448 13.42 -0.51 6.90
N MET A 449 14.45 0.06 7.54
CA MET A 449 15.33 1.03 6.88
C MET A 449 16.26 0.37 5.87
N ALA A 450 16.69 -0.86 6.11
CA ALA A 450 17.39 -1.67 5.10
C ALA A 450 16.48 -1.93 3.89
N THR A 451 15.19 -2.21 4.10
CA THR A 451 14.19 -2.37 3.02
C THR A 451 14.03 -1.11 2.18
N VAL A 452 14.00 0.07 2.78
CA VAL A 452 13.94 1.36 2.03
C VAL A 452 15.15 1.50 1.12
N CYS A 453 16.36 1.28 1.64
CA CYS A 453 17.59 1.39 0.87
C CYS A 453 17.66 0.34 -0.25
N ALA A 454 17.38 -0.92 0.07
CA ALA A 454 17.35 -2.02 -0.89
C ALA A 454 16.26 -1.81 -1.96
N GLY A 455 15.05 -1.38 -1.56
CA GLY A 455 13.96 -1.10 -2.48
C GLY A 455 14.29 0.01 -3.49
N SER A 456 14.94 1.08 -3.02
CA SER A 456 15.41 2.17 -3.88
C SER A 456 16.40 1.67 -4.94
N LEU A 457 17.39 0.85 -4.52
CA LEU A 457 18.37 0.25 -5.42
C LEU A 457 17.72 -0.72 -6.42
N ALA A 458 16.82 -1.60 -5.93
CA ALA A 458 16.15 -2.59 -6.77
C ALA A 458 15.22 -1.95 -7.82
N LEU A 459 14.56 -0.83 -7.50
CA LEU A 459 13.76 -0.05 -8.44
C LEU A 459 14.62 0.54 -9.55
N MET A 460 15.78 1.11 -9.20
CA MET A 460 16.73 1.63 -10.19
C MET A 460 17.36 0.51 -11.02
N ASP A 461 17.68 -0.65 -10.42
CA ASP A 461 18.17 -1.82 -11.14
C ASP A 461 17.13 -2.39 -12.11
N ALA A 462 15.85 -2.27 -11.79
CA ALA A 462 14.76 -2.66 -12.69
C ALA A 462 14.59 -1.73 -13.90
N GLY A 463 15.29 -0.60 -13.98
CA GLY A 463 15.10 0.41 -15.01
C GLY A 463 13.84 1.25 -14.83
N VAL A 464 13.26 1.28 -13.62
CA VAL A 464 12.22 2.25 -13.26
C VAL A 464 12.88 3.63 -13.27
N PRO A 465 12.29 4.64 -13.95
CA PRO A 465 12.86 5.99 -13.98
C PRO A 465 12.70 6.69 -12.63
N PHE A 466 13.31 6.10 -11.61
CA PHE A 466 13.33 6.53 -10.23
C PHE A 466 14.35 7.66 -10.09
N PRO A 467 13.94 8.91 -9.83
CA PRO A 467 14.79 10.10 -10.06
C PRO A 467 15.94 10.22 -9.08
N LYS A 468 15.76 9.75 -7.84
CA LYS A 468 16.74 9.88 -6.75
C LYS A 468 16.66 8.67 -5.83
N HIS A 469 17.81 8.25 -5.28
CA HIS A 469 17.79 7.26 -4.20
C HIS A 469 17.09 7.80 -2.95
N VAL A 470 16.37 6.91 -2.28
CA VAL A 470 15.81 7.12 -0.94
C VAL A 470 16.56 6.22 0.04
N SER A 471 17.19 6.79 1.02
CA SER A 471 17.79 6.04 2.15
C SER A 471 16.93 6.16 3.41
N GLY A 472 17.25 5.35 4.41
CA GLY A 472 16.61 5.40 5.72
C GLY A 472 17.57 5.05 6.85
N VAL A 473 17.40 5.69 7.98
CA VAL A 473 18.16 5.47 9.20
C VAL A 473 17.23 5.45 10.42
N ALA A 474 17.53 4.60 11.40
CA ALA A 474 16.85 4.59 12.69
C ALA A 474 17.73 5.26 13.73
N MET A 475 17.14 6.21 14.41
CA MET A 475 17.72 6.96 15.50
C MET A 475 17.19 6.45 16.83
N GLY A 476 18.00 6.46 17.87
CA GLY A 476 17.61 6.20 19.24
C GLY A 476 17.89 7.37 20.15
N LEU A 477 17.32 7.31 21.33
CA LEU A 477 17.57 8.27 22.42
C LEU A 477 17.77 7.51 23.72
N ILE A 478 18.73 7.94 24.49
CA ILE A 478 18.86 7.58 25.90
C ILE A 478 18.86 8.87 26.70
N ALA A 479 17.94 9.00 27.63
CA ALA A 479 17.80 10.18 28.50
C ALA A 479 17.75 9.76 29.97
N GLU A 480 18.64 10.29 30.80
CA GLU A 480 18.67 10.06 32.25
C GLU A 480 19.22 11.28 32.97
N ASP A 481 18.64 11.66 34.10
CA ASP A 481 19.09 12.74 34.99
C ASP A 481 19.38 14.06 34.25
N GLY A 482 18.52 14.41 33.27
CA GLY A 482 18.65 15.62 32.45
C GLY A 482 19.78 15.58 31.42
N LYS A 483 20.49 14.45 31.27
CA LYS A 483 21.44 14.20 30.18
C LYS A 483 20.80 13.36 29.12
N PHE A 484 21.19 13.53 27.87
CA PHE A 484 20.72 12.71 26.79
C PHE A 484 21.82 12.35 25.77
N ALA A 485 21.60 11.27 25.04
CA ALA A 485 22.43 10.83 23.95
C ALA A 485 21.55 10.38 22.78
N VAL A 486 21.72 11.01 21.63
CA VAL A 486 21.05 10.61 20.37
C VAL A 486 21.95 9.64 19.64
N LEU A 487 21.41 8.48 19.25
CA LEU A 487 22.14 7.39 18.60
C LEU A 487 21.73 7.30 17.14
N THR A 488 22.72 7.24 16.22
CA THR A 488 22.48 6.98 14.79
C THR A 488 22.60 5.50 14.48
N ASP A 489 21.66 4.96 13.69
CA ASP A 489 21.68 3.55 13.26
C ASP A 489 21.72 2.58 14.45
N ILE A 490 20.63 2.53 15.19
CA ILE A 490 20.51 1.73 16.42
C ILE A 490 20.53 0.21 16.15
N LEU A 491 21.11 -0.51 17.11
CA LEU A 491 21.01 -1.97 17.21
C LEU A 491 19.66 -2.38 17.79
N GLY A 492 19.29 -3.66 17.66
CA GLY A 492 18.10 -4.20 18.29
C GLY A 492 18.08 -4.04 19.81
N ASP A 493 19.22 -4.31 20.48
CA ASP A 493 19.35 -4.10 21.93
C ASP A 493 19.17 -2.62 22.32
N GLU A 494 19.68 -1.69 21.52
CA GLU A 494 19.54 -0.24 21.75
C GLU A 494 18.12 0.29 21.53
N ASP A 495 17.35 -0.33 20.63
CA ASP A 495 15.91 -0.06 20.49
C ASP A 495 15.15 -0.47 21.75
N HIS A 496 15.44 -1.67 22.28
CA HIS A 496 14.78 -2.16 23.51
C HIS A 496 15.14 -1.35 24.76
N LEU A 497 16.38 -0.94 24.88
CA LEU A 497 16.91 -0.23 26.07
C LEU A 497 16.69 1.29 25.97
N GLY A 498 16.39 1.82 24.80
CA GLY A 498 16.26 3.25 24.52
C GLY A 498 14.88 3.82 24.82
N ASP A 499 14.81 5.15 24.83
CA ASP A 499 13.62 5.95 25.11
C ASP A 499 12.91 6.44 23.84
N MET A 500 13.51 6.25 22.68
CA MET A 500 12.96 6.63 21.37
C MET A 500 13.44 5.67 20.29
N ASP A 501 12.52 5.29 19.39
CA ASP A 501 12.80 4.72 18.07
C ASP A 501 12.31 5.72 17.02
N PHE A 502 13.23 6.34 16.28
CA PHE A 502 12.91 7.37 15.31
C PHE A 502 13.49 7.04 13.95
N LYS A 503 12.65 6.60 13.05
CA LYS A 503 13.00 6.25 11.67
C LYS A 503 12.77 7.44 10.75
N VAL A 504 13.78 7.82 10.00
CA VAL A 504 13.74 8.92 9.04
C VAL A 504 14.22 8.44 7.68
N THR A 505 13.40 8.62 6.66
CA THR A 505 13.73 8.26 5.27
C THR A 505 13.74 9.51 4.38
N GLY A 506 14.53 9.49 3.33
CA GLY A 506 14.55 10.60 2.38
C GLY A 506 15.68 10.55 1.37
N THR A 507 15.65 11.53 0.48
CA THR A 507 16.68 11.82 -0.51
C THR A 507 17.75 12.77 0.05
N ARG A 508 18.63 13.28 -0.82
CA ARG A 508 19.55 14.38 -0.44
C ARG A 508 18.80 15.69 -0.16
N ASP A 509 17.64 15.89 -0.78
CA ASP A 509 16.93 17.16 -0.77
C ASP A 509 15.90 17.28 0.34
N GLY A 510 15.41 16.15 0.90
CA GLY A 510 14.45 16.21 2.00
C GLY A 510 13.94 14.86 2.47
N ILE A 511 12.97 14.91 3.39
CA ILE A 511 12.37 13.77 4.08
C ILE A 511 11.21 13.23 3.24
N CYS A 512 11.18 11.90 3.05
CA CYS A 512 10.10 11.18 2.35
C CYS A 512 9.16 10.43 3.29
N GLY A 513 9.66 10.00 4.45
CA GLY A 513 8.83 9.30 5.44
C GLY A 513 9.45 9.33 6.83
N ILE A 514 8.59 9.26 7.83
CA ILE A 514 8.97 9.23 9.24
C ILE A 514 8.11 8.25 10.03
N GLN A 515 8.71 7.71 11.08
CA GLN A 515 8.02 6.98 12.14
C GLN A 515 8.79 7.18 13.44
N MET A 516 8.15 7.72 14.46
CA MET A 516 8.74 7.99 15.77
C MET A 516 7.86 7.41 16.87
N ASP A 517 8.48 6.66 17.76
CA ASP A 517 7.89 6.12 18.98
C ASP A 517 8.70 6.62 20.18
N ILE A 518 8.04 7.18 21.17
CA ILE A 518 8.64 7.69 22.40
C ILE A 518 8.16 6.82 23.56
N LYS A 519 9.12 6.40 24.38
CA LYS A 519 8.91 5.51 25.54
C LYS A 519 9.20 6.22 26.89
N CYS A 520 9.49 7.51 26.87
CA CYS A 520 9.74 8.33 28.05
C CYS A 520 8.70 9.45 28.19
N ASP A 521 8.78 10.23 29.27
CA ASP A 521 7.85 11.32 29.62
C ASP A 521 7.93 12.54 28.68
N GLY A 522 8.31 12.31 27.41
CA GLY A 522 8.29 13.32 26.37
C GLY A 522 9.66 13.71 25.81
N LEU A 523 9.60 14.36 24.68
CA LEU A 523 10.75 14.83 23.93
C LEU A 523 10.65 16.34 23.72
N SER A 524 11.70 17.08 24.08
CA SER A 524 11.76 18.50 23.75
C SER A 524 11.96 18.71 22.25
N MET A 525 11.44 19.83 21.72
CA MET A 525 11.65 20.19 20.31
C MET A 525 13.12 20.33 19.95
N GLU A 526 13.96 20.74 20.90
CA GLU A 526 15.41 20.83 20.73
C GLU A 526 16.05 19.46 20.47
N ILE A 527 15.71 18.45 21.28
CA ILE A 527 16.20 17.08 21.09
C ILE A 527 15.67 16.49 19.77
N MET A 528 14.43 16.78 19.42
CA MET A 528 13.84 16.35 18.14
C MET A 528 14.59 16.94 16.95
N MET A 529 14.88 18.25 16.96
CA MET A 529 15.67 18.90 15.92
C MET A 529 17.08 18.31 15.83
N GLN A 530 17.74 18.07 16.97
CA GLN A 530 19.05 17.43 17.00
C GLN A 530 18.99 16.01 16.38
N ALA A 531 17.96 15.22 16.72
CA ALA A 531 17.77 13.89 16.17
C ALA A 531 17.53 13.92 14.65
N LEU A 532 16.77 14.88 14.15
CA LEU A 532 16.53 15.08 12.72
C LEU A 532 17.82 15.47 11.96
N GLU A 533 18.59 16.42 12.49
CA GLU A 533 19.87 16.84 11.91
C GLU A 533 20.90 15.69 11.90
N GLN A 534 20.93 14.91 12.97
CA GLN A 534 21.80 13.74 13.05
C GLN A 534 21.34 12.63 12.09
N ALA A 535 20.02 12.41 11.96
CA ALA A 535 19.43 11.49 10.98
C ALA A 535 19.75 11.91 9.55
N LYS A 536 19.76 13.22 9.25
CA LYS A 536 20.17 13.76 7.95
C LYS A 536 21.60 13.36 7.59
N ARG A 537 22.54 13.55 8.54
CA ARG A 537 23.94 13.15 8.34
C ARG A 537 24.06 11.63 8.09
N GLY A 538 23.34 10.82 8.89
CA GLY A 538 23.30 9.38 8.70
C GLY A 538 22.72 8.95 7.34
N ARG A 539 21.61 9.57 6.91
CA ARG A 539 21.00 9.32 5.60
C ARG A 539 21.93 9.68 4.43
N LEU A 540 22.59 10.83 4.51
CA LEU A 540 23.53 11.28 3.48
C LEU A 540 24.70 10.33 3.34
N HIS A 541 25.27 9.84 4.45
CA HIS A 541 26.33 8.82 4.43
C HIS A 541 25.89 7.52 3.73
N ILE A 542 24.66 7.04 4.02
CA ILE A 542 24.10 5.85 3.37
C ILE A 542 23.85 6.11 1.88
N LEU A 543 23.33 7.30 1.50
CA LEU A 543 23.11 7.69 0.11
C LEU A 543 24.42 7.73 -0.69
N ASP A 544 25.53 8.18 -0.08
CA ASP A 544 26.84 8.19 -0.75
C ASP A 544 27.24 6.78 -1.19
N ALA A 545 27.11 5.79 -0.30
CA ALA A 545 27.40 4.39 -0.62
C ALA A 545 26.41 3.81 -1.66
N MET A 546 25.12 4.20 -1.60
CA MET A 546 24.13 3.77 -2.60
C MET A 546 24.42 4.33 -3.98
N TYR A 547 24.80 5.61 -4.08
CA TYR A 547 25.19 6.25 -5.35
C TYR A 547 26.53 5.73 -5.88
N GLU A 548 27.44 5.28 -5.04
CA GLU A 548 28.68 4.61 -5.46
C GLU A 548 28.37 3.26 -6.13
N CYS A 549 27.40 2.49 -5.59
CA CYS A 549 26.97 1.22 -6.17
C CYS A 549 26.17 1.39 -7.47
N LEU A 550 25.18 2.29 -7.47
CA LEU A 550 24.30 2.51 -8.61
C LEU A 550 23.99 4.01 -8.75
N PRO A 551 24.79 4.76 -9.56
CA PRO A 551 24.67 6.21 -9.66
C PRO A 551 23.34 6.74 -10.23
N GLN A 552 22.66 5.95 -11.06
CA GLN A 552 21.40 6.28 -11.72
C GLN A 552 20.64 5.00 -12.06
N ALA A 553 19.35 5.14 -12.31
CA ALA A 553 18.54 4.02 -12.79
C ALA A 553 19.08 3.46 -14.11
N ASN A 554 18.97 2.16 -14.31
CA ASN A 554 19.32 1.53 -15.58
C ASN A 554 18.51 2.16 -16.72
N ALA A 555 19.16 2.43 -17.84
CA ALA A 555 18.55 3.15 -18.97
C ALA A 555 17.46 2.34 -19.68
N ASP A 556 17.48 1.01 -19.56
CA ASP A 556 16.49 0.11 -20.16
C ASP A 556 16.13 -1.00 -19.18
N LEU A 557 14.97 -1.58 -19.38
CA LEU A 557 14.50 -2.76 -18.65
C LEU A 557 15.35 -3.98 -19.01
N LYS A 558 15.45 -4.95 -18.09
CA LYS A 558 16.10 -6.23 -18.38
C LYS A 558 15.41 -6.93 -19.57
N PRO A 559 16.15 -7.72 -20.36
CA PRO A 559 15.59 -8.33 -21.61
C PRO A 559 14.32 -9.16 -21.41
N HIS A 560 14.19 -9.80 -20.25
CA HIS A 560 13.03 -10.65 -19.90
C HIS A 560 11.91 -9.89 -19.16
N ALA A 561 12.09 -8.61 -18.86
CA ALA A 561 11.03 -7.80 -18.26
C ALA A 561 9.95 -7.46 -19.32
N PRO A 562 8.67 -7.42 -18.92
CA PRO A 562 7.59 -7.07 -19.82
C PRO A 562 7.78 -5.65 -20.36
N ARG A 563 7.65 -5.47 -21.66
CA ARG A 563 7.71 -4.17 -22.31
C ARG A 563 6.30 -3.67 -22.60
N ILE A 564 6.10 -2.38 -22.43
CA ILE A 564 4.84 -1.70 -22.75
C ILE A 564 5.14 -0.65 -23.81
N ILE A 565 4.43 -0.74 -24.95
CA ILE A 565 4.38 0.34 -25.93
C ILE A 565 3.00 0.96 -25.87
N GLN A 566 2.96 2.27 -25.71
CA GLN A 566 1.76 3.09 -25.83
C GLN A 566 1.71 3.75 -27.18
N MET A 567 0.56 3.68 -27.85
CA MET A 567 0.29 4.44 -29.07
C MET A 567 -1.09 5.10 -28.97
N ASN A 568 -1.17 6.32 -29.47
CA ASN A 568 -2.44 7.05 -29.53
C ASN A 568 -3.01 6.92 -30.94
N ILE A 569 -4.30 6.70 -31.02
CA ILE A 569 -5.08 6.67 -32.28
C ILE A 569 -6.26 7.63 -32.15
N ASP A 570 -6.80 8.09 -33.27
CA ASP A 570 -8.05 8.84 -33.25
C ASP A 570 -9.21 7.93 -32.80
N ARG A 571 -10.13 8.49 -32.02
CA ARG A 571 -11.28 7.79 -31.43
C ARG A 571 -12.07 6.95 -32.43
N GLU A 572 -12.20 7.44 -33.69
CA GLU A 572 -12.92 6.75 -34.76
C GLU A 572 -12.35 5.36 -35.11
N PHE A 573 -11.05 5.13 -34.85
CA PHE A 573 -10.38 3.85 -35.15
C PHE A 573 -10.50 2.83 -34.00
N ILE A 574 -10.93 3.20 -32.80
CA ILE A 574 -11.10 2.27 -31.68
C ILE A 574 -11.96 1.08 -32.08
N GLY A 575 -13.12 1.35 -32.71
CA GLY A 575 -14.02 0.30 -33.20
C GLY A 575 -13.41 -0.60 -34.26
N ALA A 576 -12.53 -0.08 -35.11
CA ALA A 576 -11.83 -0.87 -36.14
C ALA A 576 -10.76 -1.78 -35.54
N VAL A 577 -10.05 -1.34 -34.52
CA VAL A 577 -9.02 -2.15 -33.83
C VAL A 577 -9.66 -3.23 -32.97
N ILE A 578 -10.75 -2.93 -32.28
CA ILE A 578 -11.50 -3.91 -31.47
C ILE A 578 -12.18 -4.93 -32.38
N GLY A 579 -12.79 -4.48 -33.47
CA GLY A 579 -13.56 -5.29 -34.41
C GLY A 579 -14.91 -5.79 -33.85
N PRO A 580 -15.78 -6.38 -34.68
CA PRO A 580 -17.09 -6.86 -34.25
C PRO A 580 -16.99 -7.90 -33.16
N GLY A 581 -17.53 -7.60 -31.96
CA GLY A 581 -17.48 -8.49 -30.81
C GLY A 581 -16.06 -8.78 -30.31
N GLY A 582 -15.10 -7.87 -30.53
CA GLY A 582 -13.71 -8.03 -30.07
C GLY A 582 -12.86 -8.99 -30.92
N LYS A 583 -13.34 -9.44 -32.11
CA LYS A 583 -12.66 -10.47 -32.89
C LYS A 583 -11.27 -10.07 -33.38
N ILE A 584 -11.09 -8.80 -33.83
CA ILE A 584 -9.82 -8.33 -34.39
C ILE A 584 -8.75 -8.23 -33.30
N ILE A 585 -9.09 -7.61 -32.19
CA ILE A 585 -8.14 -7.48 -31.07
C ILE A 585 -7.74 -8.86 -30.51
N GLN A 586 -8.69 -9.80 -30.38
CA GLN A 586 -8.41 -11.17 -29.97
C GLN A 586 -7.53 -11.92 -30.98
N GLU A 587 -7.71 -11.69 -32.26
CA GLU A 587 -6.89 -12.28 -33.33
C GLU A 587 -5.46 -11.73 -33.27
N ILE A 588 -5.29 -10.42 -33.12
CA ILE A 588 -3.97 -9.80 -32.95
C ILE A 588 -3.26 -10.40 -31.74
N GLN A 589 -3.94 -10.47 -30.59
CA GLN A 589 -3.37 -11.02 -29.34
C GLN A 589 -2.96 -12.48 -29.50
N ARG A 590 -3.80 -13.30 -30.16
CA ARG A 590 -3.54 -14.73 -30.40
C ARG A 590 -2.33 -14.95 -31.30
N GLU A 591 -2.26 -14.23 -32.42
CA GLU A 591 -1.23 -14.42 -33.43
C GLU A 591 0.12 -13.83 -33.05
N THR A 592 0.12 -12.73 -32.25
CA THR A 592 1.36 -12.07 -31.84
C THR A 592 1.86 -12.49 -30.47
N GLY A 593 0.97 -13.06 -29.61
CA GLY A 593 1.27 -13.34 -28.21
C GLY A 593 1.31 -12.10 -27.30
N ALA A 594 1.06 -10.90 -27.87
CA ALA A 594 1.01 -9.66 -27.10
C ALA A 594 -0.37 -9.46 -26.46
N LYS A 595 -0.44 -8.90 -25.26
CA LYS A 595 -1.69 -8.39 -24.67
C LYS A 595 -1.92 -6.94 -25.13
N ILE A 596 -3.16 -6.58 -25.41
CA ILE A 596 -3.53 -5.25 -25.90
C ILE A 596 -4.69 -4.72 -25.05
N ASN A 597 -4.49 -3.55 -24.48
CA ASN A 597 -5.54 -2.79 -23.79
C ASN A 597 -5.82 -1.50 -24.54
N ILE A 598 -7.09 -1.10 -24.65
CA ILE A 598 -7.52 0.12 -25.31
C ILE A 598 -8.40 0.91 -24.34
N GLU A 599 -8.00 2.14 -24.06
CA GLU A 599 -8.71 3.09 -23.21
C GLU A 599 -9.12 4.31 -24.05
N GLU A 600 -10.34 4.78 -23.89
CA GLU A 600 -10.81 6.01 -24.49
C GLU A 600 -10.52 7.18 -23.56
N VAL A 601 -9.68 8.13 -24.01
CA VAL A 601 -9.28 9.31 -23.23
C VAL A 601 -9.56 10.56 -24.08
N GLY A 602 -10.66 11.24 -23.77
CA GLY A 602 -11.10 12.42 -24.56
C GLY A 602 -11.42 12.03 -26.02
N ASP A 603 -10.75 12.67 -26.97
CA ASP A 603 -10.92 12.42 -28.42
C ASP A 603 -9.93 11.39 -28.97
N GLN A 604 -9.19 10.70 -28.10
CA GLN A 604 -8.18 9.71 -28.52
C GLN A 604 -8.45 8.33 -27.94
N GLY A 605 -8.04 7.30 -28.63
CA GLY A 605 -7.88 5.95 -28.14
C GLY A 605 -6.44 5.72 -27.74
N VAL A 606 -6.19 5.42 -26.46
CA VAL A 606 -4.87 5.07 -25.96
C VAL A 606 -4.73 3.56 -25.97
N ILE A 607 -3.85 3.04 -26.85
CA ILE A 607 -3.57 1.61 -26.96
C ILE A 607 -2.29 1.29 -26.22
N LYS A 608 -2.34 0.38 -25.26
CA LYS A 608 -1.20 -0.17 -24.54
C LYS A 608 -0.97 -1.60 -24.99
N ILE A 609 0.22 -1.90 -25.49
CA ILE A 609 0.63 -3.23 -26.02
C ILE A 609 1.68 -3.78 -25.07
N PHE A 610 1.44 -4.97 -24.51
CA PHE A 610 2.29 -5.62 -23.51
C PHE A 610 2.85 -6.94 -24.03
N SER A 611 4.15 -7.16 -23.92
CA SER A 611 4.77 -8.48 -24.11
C SER A 611 6.15 -8.53 -23.47
N ASN A 612 6.59 -9.74 -23.11
CA ASN A 612 7.97 -10.02 -22.69
C ASN A 612 8.92 -10.17 -23.90
N ASP A 613 8.36 -10.24 -25.13
CA ASP A 613 9.09 -10.41 -26.36
C ASP A 613 8.94 -9.18 -27.27
N LYS A 614 10.05 -8.61 -27.70
CA LYS A 614 10.09 -7.44 -28.55
C LYS A 614 9.46 -7.73 -29.93
N GLU A 615 9.68 -8.92 -30.49
CA GLU A 615 9.16 -9.28 -31.81
C GLU A 615 7.62 -9.31 -31.77
N SER A 616 7.04 -9.82 -30.70
CA SER A 616 5.60 -9.83 -30.46
C SER A 616 5.01 -8.42 -30.44
N ILE A 617 5.67 -7.50 -29.76
CA ILE A 617 5.24 -6.09 -29.68
C ILE A 617 5.34 -5.42 -31.06
N ASP A 618 6.47 -5.61 -31.76
CA ASP A 618 6.67 -5.02 -33.08
C ASP A 618 5.62 -5.52 -34.09
N LYS A 619 5.29 -6.82 -34.06
CA LYS A 619 4.22 -7.41 -34.89
C LYS A 619 2.85 -6.82 -34.55
N ALA A 620 2.49 -6.76 -33.24
CA ALA A 620 1.22 -6.20 -32.81
C ALA A 620 1.09 -4.73 -33.19
N THR A 621 2.15 -3.95 -32.96
CA THR A 621 2.22 -2.52 -33.30
C THR A 621 2.09 -2.30 -34.80
N ALA A 622 2.80 -3.08 -35.63
CA ALA A 622 2.70 -3.00 -37.06
C ALA A 622 1.29 -3.34 -37.56
N TRP A 623 0.67 -4.36 -36.98
CA TRP A 623 -0.69 -4.74 -37.33
C TRP A 623 -1.70 -3.64 -36.98
N ILE A 624 -1.66 -3.11 -35.78
CA ILE A 624 -2.54 -1.99 -35.37
C ILE A 624 -2.32 -0.78 -36.27
N ARG A 625 -1.06 -0.39 -36.56
CA ARG A 625 -0.74 0.69 -37.48
C ARG A 625 -1.33 0.47 -38.88
N SER A 626 -1.36 -0.76 -39.36
CA SER A 626 -1.98 -1.07 -40.66
C SER A 626 -3.49 -0.85 -40.67
N ILE A 627 -4.17 -1.07 -39.53
CA ILE A 627 -5.62 -0.85 -39.37
C ILE A 627 -5.95 0.65 -39.35
N VAL A 628 -5.18 1.43 -38.61
CA VAL A 628 -5.40 2.87 -38.41
C VAL A 628 -4.81 3.74 -39.53
N ALA A 629 -3.99 3.18 -40.40
CA ALA A 629 -3.36 3.92 -41.48
C ALA A 629 -4.41 4.56 -42.39
N ILE A 630 -4.27 5.85 -42.66
CA ILE A 630 -5.12 6.58 -43.61
C ILE A 630 -4.50 6.46 -45.02
N PRO A 631 -5.24 5.97 -46.02
CA PRO A 631 -4.68 5.85 -47.35
C PRO A 631 -4.44 7.22 -48.01
N GLU A 632 -3.25 7.43 -48.53
CA GLU A 632 -2.86 8.66 -49.18
C GLU A 632 -3.32 8.70 -50.65
N ILE A 633 -3.95 9.79 -51.08
CA ILE A 633 -4.31 10.01 -52.46
C ILE A 633 -3.02 10.16 -53.29
N GLY A 634 -2.89 9.42 -54.37
CA GLY A 634 -1.68 9.28 -55.15
C GLY A 634 -0.75 8.14 -54.71
N GLY A 635 -1.01 7.52 -53.55
CA GLY A 635 -0.26 6.36 -53.06
C GLY A 635 -0.49 5.12 -53.92
N THR A 636 0.57 4.31 -54.13
CA THR A 636 0.50 3.04 -54.83
C THR A 636 0.45 1.89 -53.82
N TYR A 637 -0.55 0.99 -54.02
CA TYR A 637 -0.82 -0.13 -53.11
C TYR A 637 -0.91 -1.44 -53.89
N GLU A 638 -0.60 -2.54 -53.26
CA GLU A 638 -0.90 -3.87 -53.72
C GLU A 638 -2.22 -4.35 -53.06
N GLY A 639 -3.28 -4.51 -53.83
CA GLY A 639 -4.60 -4.89 -53.36
C GLY A 639 -5.04 -6.25 -53.85
N THR A 640 -5.98 -6.88 -53.14
CA THR A 640 -6.61 -8.13 -53.53
C THR A 640 -8.03 -7.88 -54.03
N VAL A 641 -8.37 -8.44 -55.16
CA VAL A 641 -9.73 -8.34 -55.74
C VAL A 641 -10.69 -9.17 -54.85
N LYS A 642 -11.67 -8.52 -54.26
CA LYS A 642 -12.66 -9.18 -53.41
C LYS A 642 -13.95 -9.55 -54.13
N SER A 643 -14.38 -8.70 -55.06
CA SER A 643 -15.57 -9.00 -55.85
C SER A 643 -15.50 -8.28 -57.18
N ILE A 644 -16.08 -8.90 -58.19
CA ILE A 644 -16.14 -8.36 -59.55
C ILE A 644 -17.61 -8.06 -59.91
N MET A 645 -17.83 -6.85 -60.40
CA MET A 645 -19.14 -6.33 -60.83
C MET A 645 -19.06 -5.92 -62.32
N PRO A 646 -20.18 -5.79 -63.04
CA PRO A 646 -20.16 -5.40 -64.46
C PRO A 646 -19.47 -4.06 -64.74
N PHE A 647 -19.39 -3.17 -63.73
CA PHE A 647 -18.81 -1.81 -63.84
C PHE A 647 -17.38 -1.70 -63.30
N GLY A 648 -16.84 -2.76 -62.66
CA GLY A 648 -15.52 -2.69 -62.04
C GLY A 648 -15.31 -3.77 -61.01
N ALA A 649 -14.16 -3.75 -60.37
CA ALA A 649 -13.78 -4.65 -59.26
C ALA A 649 -13.65 -3.90 -57.96
N PHE A 650 -14.09 -4.48 -56.83
CA PHE A 650 -13.76 -4.01 -55.52
C PHE A 650 -12.45 -4.66 -55.07
N VAL A 651 -11.49 -3.81 -54.81
CA VAL A 651 -10.14 -4.22 -54.41
C VAL A 651 -9.89 -3.77 -53.00
N GLU A 652 -9.55 -4.70 -52.14
CA GLU A 652 -9.05 -4.42 -50.79
C GLU A 652 -7.53 -4.17 -50.88
N PHE A 653 -7.10 -2.97 -50.58
CA PHE A 653 -5.71 -2.54 -50.73
C PHE A 653 -5.04 -2.18 -49.40
N MET A 654 -5.81 -2.10 -48.32
CA MET A 654 -5.38 -2.01 -46.93
C MET A 654 -6.37 -2.80 -46.05
N PRO A 655 -5.95 -3.30 -44.87
CA PRO A 655 -6.85 -4.06 -44.00
C PRO A 655 -8.17 -3.33 -43.75
N GLY A 656 -9.30 -3.94 -44.13
CA GLY A 656 -10.64 -3.39 -44.00
C GLY A 656 -10.98 -2.21 -44.96
N LYS A 657 -10.04 -1.76 -45.80
CA LYS A 657 -10.29 -0.66 -46.76
C LYS A 657 -10.40 -1.14 -48.19
N GLN A 658 -11.57 -0.97 -48.77
CA GLN A 658 -11.87 -1.36 -50.16
C GLN A 658 -12.11 -0.12 -51.02
N GLY A 659 -11.64 -0.17 -52.24
CA GLY A 659 -11.89 0.85 -53.25
C GLY A 659 -12.45 0.23 -54.54
N LEU A 660 -13.10 1.07 -55.33
CA LEU A 660 -13.60 0.68 -56.63
C LEU A 660 -12.54 0.92 -57.72
N LEU A 661 -12.08 -0.18 -58.34
CA LEU A 661 -11.31 -0.18 -59.56
C LEU A 661 -12.32 -0.27 -60.73
N HIS A 662 -12.74 0.91 -61.21
CA HIS A 662 -13.68 0.98 -62.31
C HIS A 662 -13.10 0.34 -63.58
N ILE A 663 -13.93 -0.30 -64.46
CA ILE A 663 -13.49 -1.03 -65.64
C ILE A 663 -12.61 -0.14 -66.55
N SER A 664 -12.87 1.18 -66.65
CA SER A 664 -12.07 2.11 -67.39
C SER A 664 -10.72 2.44 -66.78
N GLU A 665 -10.51 2.06 -65.52
CA GLU A 665 -9.27 2.33 -64.79
C GLU A 665 -8.38 1.07 -64.65
N VAL A 666 -8.81 -0.06 -65.24
CA VAL A 666 -8.04 -1.32 -65.23
C VAL A 666 -6.93 -1.32 -66.28
N SER A 667 -7.17 -0.76 -67.45
CA SER A 667 -6.22 -0.79 -68.59
C SER A 667 -6.45 0.41 -69.50
N TRP A 668 -5.43 0.77 -70.33
CA TRP A 668 -5.51 1.75 -71.42
C TRP A 668 -6.34 1.28 -72.62
N LYS A 669 -6.51 -0.07 -72.78
CA LYS A 669 -7.40 -0.64 -73.76
C LYS A 669 -8.84 -0.68 -73.23
N ARG A 670 -9.80 -0.35 -74.07
CA ARG A 670 -11.23 -0.44 -73.69
C ARG A 670 -11.59 -1.87 -73.44
N LEU A 671 -12.11 -2.15 -72.24
CA LEU A 671 -12.60 -3.46 -71.87
C LEU A 671 -14.16 -3.43 -71.81
N ASP A 672 -14.77 -4.43 -72.39
CA ASP A 672 -16.22 -4.56 -72.36
C ASP A 672 -16.68 -5.48 -71.22
N SER A 673 -15.76 -6.30 -70.65
CA SER A 673 -15.94 -7.13 -69.48
C SER A 673 -14.61 -7.27 -68.73
N LEU A 674 -14.65 -7.56 -67.42
CA LEU A 674 -13.49 -7.93 -66.65
C LEU A 674 -13.19 -9.43 -66.66
N GLU A 675 -14.03 -10.25 -67.28
CA GLU A 675 -13.85 -11.67 -67.45
C GLU A 675 -12.57 -11.97 -68.23
N GLY A 676 -11.71 -12.82 -67.68
CA GLY A 676 -10.41 -13.16 -68.24
C GLY A 676 -9.29 -12.11 -68.03
N VAL A 677 -9.59 -10.95 -67.42
CA VAL A 677 -8.61 -9.90 -67.10
C VAL A 677 -8.29 -9.86 -65.61
N LEU A 678 -9.26 -10.04 -64.74
CA LEU A 678 -9.16 -10.13 -63.28
C LEU A 678 -10.04 -11.23 -62.76
N LYS A 679 -9.59 -11.93 -61.74
CA LYS A 679 -10.37 -12.92 -60.96
C LYS A 679 -10.41 -12.50 -59.49
N GLU A 680 -11.46 -12.95 -58.79
CA GLU A 680 -11.51 -12.81 -57.36
C GLU A 680 -10.32 -13.54 -56.72
N GLY A 681 -9.63 -12.88 -55.80
CA GLY A 681 -8.37 -13.32 -55.18
C GLY A 681 -7.09 -12.83 -55.88
N ASP A 682 -7.18 -12.22 -57.08
CA ASP A 682 -6.00 -11.69 -57.75
C ASP A 682 -5.37 -10.54 -57.02
N LYS A 683 -4.01 -10.53 -56.95
CA LYS A 683 -3.24 -9.38 -56.48
C LYS A 683 -2.97 -8.39 -57.60
N VAL A 684 -3.37 -7.15 -57.38
CA VAL A 684 -3.23 -6.06 -58.36
C VAL A 684 -2.55 -4.83 -57.77
N LYS A 685 -1.57 -4.28 -58.46
CA LYS A 685 -1.00 -2.96 -58.11
C LYS A 685 -1.94 -1.88 -58.59
N ILE A 686 -2.35 -1.03 -57.66
CA ILE A 686 -3.29 0.07 -57.91
C ILE A 686 -2.81 1.37 -57.25
N GLN A 687 -3.24 2.48 -57.81
CA GLN A 687 -3.05 3.80 -57.20
C GLN A 687 -4.40 4.34 -56.74
N LEU A 688 -4.41 4.91 -55.52
CA LEU A 688 -5.59 5.63 -55.01
C LEU A 688 -5.66 7.01 -55.70
N THR A 689 -6.66 7.22 -56.54
CA THR A 689 -6.80 8.46 -57.31
C THR A 689 -7.72 9.50 -56.66
N GLY A 690 -8.44 9.13 -55.60
CA GLY A 690 -9.33 10.03 -54.90
C GLY A 690 -10.54 9.33 -54.30
N THR A 691 -11.48 10.14 -53.83
CA THR A 691 -12.76 9.66 -53.26
C THR A 691 -13.90 10.08 -54.19
N ASP A 692 -14.87 9.25 -54.44
CA ASP A 692 -16.05 9.62 -55.20
C ASP A 692 -16.93 10.60 -54.40
N PRO A 693 -17.19 11.84 -54.90
CA PRO A 693 -17.86 12.87 -54.11
C PRO A 693 -19.35 12.56 -53.85
N LYS A 694 -19.95 11.59 -54.56
CA LYS A 694 -21.34 11.21 -54.40
C LYS A 694 -21.55 10.03 -53.46
N THR A 695 -20.62 9.07 -53.54
CA THR A 695 -20.76 7.79 -52.82
C THR A 695 -19.78 7.67 -51.65
N GLY A 696 -18.80 8.57 -51.50
CA GLY A 696 -17.76 8.48 -50.48
C GLY A 696 -16.76 7.32 -50.66
N LYS A 697 -16.90 6.54 -51.74
CA LYS A 697 -16.07 5.38 -52.02
C LYS A 697 -14.70 5.77 -52.58
N LEU A 698 -13.65 5.06 -52.17
CA LEU A 698 -12.28 5.24 -52.65
C LEU A 698 -12.19 4.77 -54.12
N ARG A 699 -11.56 5.61 -54.95
CA ARG A 699 -11.40 5.33 -56.42
C ARG A 699 -9.97 4.88 -56.65
N LEU A 700 -9.85 3.75 -57.33
CA LEU A 700 -8.59 3.11 -57.62
C LEU A 700 -8.33 3.11 -59.16
N SER A 701 -7.05 3.24 -59.54
CA SER A 701 -6.64 3.11 -60.92
C SER A 701 -5.42 2.18 -61.01
N ARG A 702 -5.48 1.21 -61.93
CA ARG A 702 -4.35 0.38 -62.34
C ARG A 702 -3.65 0.98 -63.56
N LYS A 703 -4.44 1.60 -64.46
CA LYS A 703 -3.97 2.10 -65.72
C LYS A 703 -2.92 3.21 -65.58
N VAL A 704 -3.02 4.03 -64.53
CA VAL A 704 -2.04 5.11 -64.24
C VAL A 704 -0.62 4.57 -63.96
N LEU A 705 -0.53 3.30 -63.49
CA LEU A 705 0.73 2.61 -63.23
C LEU A 705 1.28 1.88 -64.47
N MET A 706 0.52 1.84 -65.57
CA MET A 706 0.92 1.19 -66.79
C MET A 706 1.47 2.20 -67.83
N PRO A 707 2.50 1.80 -68.62
CA PRO A 707 3.01 2.69 -69.66
C PRO A 707 1.89 3.04 -70.67
N LYS A 708 1.79 4.33 -70.97
CA LYS A 708 0.78 4.83 -71.89
C LYS A 708 1.17 4.32 -73.32
N PRO A 709 0.23 3.69 -74.06
CA PRO A 709 0.53 3.24 -75.42
C PRO A 709 0.85 4.39 -76.35
N GLU A 710 1.84 4.20 -77.25
CA GLU A 710 2.16 5.20 -78.27
C GLU A 710 0.94 5.48 -79.17
N GLY A 711 0.55 6.73 -79.31
CA GLY A 711 -0.60 7.15 -80.12
C GLY A 711 -1.97 7.20 -79.41
N TYR A 712 -2.02 7.01 -78.10
CA TYR A 712 -3.28 7.13 -77.35
C TYR A 712 -3.72 8.61 -77.26
N VAL A 713 -4.87 8.89 -77.89
CA VAL A 713 -5.56 10.20 -77.79
C VAL A 713 -6.67 10.05 -76.75
N GLU A 714 -6.60 10.90 -75.73
CA GLU A 714 -7.65 10.92 -74.72
C GLU A 714 -8.98 11.35 -75.34
N PRO A 715 -10.08 10.60 -75.15
CA PRO A 715 -11.39 11.03 -75.60
C PRO A 715 -11.78 12.36 -74.97
N ALA A 716 -12.13 13.34 -75.79
CA ALA A 716 -12.54 14.66 -75.36
C ALA A 716 -13.71 14.56 -74.34
N PRO A 717 -13.76 15.41 -73.28
CA PRO A 717 -14.86 15.42 -72.31
C PRO A 717 -16.18 15.65 -73.08
N ARG A 718 -17.14 14.75 -72.96
CA ARG A 718 -18.50 14.98 -73.48
C ARG A 718 -19.11 16.13 -72.73
N GLU A 719 -19.35 17.24 -73.42
CA GLU A 719 -20.17 18.36 -72.96
C GLU A 719 -21.55 17.87 -72.56
N ARG A 720 -21.99 18.17 -71.35
CA ARG A 720 -23.38 17.98 -70.93
C ARG A 720 -24.28 18.90 -71.80
N ARG A 721 -25.08 18.32 -72.68
CA ARG A 721 -26.22 19.01 -73.30
C ARG A 721 -27.22 19.32 -72.23
N GLU A 722 -27.38 20.60 -71.93
CA GLU A 722 -28.56 21.15 -71.30
C GLU A 722 -29.72 20.99 -72.27
N GLY A 723 -30.72 20.17 -71.93
CA GLY A 723 -31.91 19.94 -72.65
C GLY A 723 -33.07 20.58 -71.91
N GLY A 724 -33.59 21.56 -72.57
CA GLY A 724 -34.68 22.49 -72.33
C GLY A 724 -36.03 21.94 -71.84
N ASP A 725 -36.66 22.90 -71.22
CA ASP A 725 -38.08 23.01 -70.91
C ASP A 725 -39.06 22.30 -71.90
N ARG A 726 -39.98 21.55 -71.32
CA ARG A 726 -41.38 21.50 -71.78
C ARG A 726 -42.35 21.19 -70.65
N ASN A 727 -43.09 22.26 -70.28
CA ASN A 727 -44.40 22.25 -69.70
C ASN A 727 -45.34 21.23 -70.35
N ASP A 728 -46.14 20.49 -69.64
CA ASP A 728 -47.59 20.64 -69.74
C ASP A 728 -48.32 19.79 -68.64
N ARG A 729 -49.13 20.45 -67.92
CA ARG A 729 -50.45 20.29 -67.39
C ARG A 729 -51.08 18.90 -67.16
N GLY A 730 -51.76 18.87 -65.97
CA GLY A 730 -53.03 18.17 -65.75
C GLY A 730 -52.97 17.39 -64.45
N ASP A 731 -53.47 17.82 -63.43
CA ASP A 731 -54.70 18.21 -62.83
C ASP A 731 -55.27 17.11 -61.89
N ARG A 732 -55.54 17.52 -60.70
CA ARG A 732 -56.55 16.99 -59.74
C ARG A 732 -56.22 15.68 -59.04
N GLY A 733 -56.30 15.55 -57.79
CA GLY A 733 -57.16 16.12 -56.70
C GLY A 733 -56.77 15.47 -55.39
N ASP A 734 -56.74 16.30 -54.55
CA ASP A 734 -57.49 16.54 -53.27
C ASP A 734 -57.63 15.33 -52.32
N ARG A 735 -57.18 15.47 -51.18
CA ARG A 735 -57.84 15.59 -49.83
C ARG A 735 -57.03 14.93 -48.73
N ARG A 736 -56.59 15.85 -47.84
CA ARG A 736 -56.96 15.99 -46.39
C ARG A 736 -56.78 14.69 -45.60
N GLY A 737 -56.07 14.74 -44.58
CA GLY A 737 -56.07 15.32 -43.24
C GLY A 737 -55.39 14.25 -42.43
N GLY A 738 -54.74 14.55 -41.47
CA GLY A 738 -54.93 15.28 -40.27
C GLY A 738 -54.64 14.48 -39.09
N ASN A 739 -53.74 14.99 -38.36
CA ASN A 739 -53.76 14.97 -36.91
C ASN A 739 -53.60 13.72 -36.06
N ASP A 740 -52.56 13.81 -35.30
CA ASP A 740 -52.59 13.79 -33.83
C ASP A 740 -52.58 12.50 -33.02
N ARG A 741 -51.62 12.53 -32.17
CA ARG A 741 -51.66 12.20 -30.74
C ARG A 741 -51.57 10.75 -30.25
N ARG A 742 -50.53 10.63 -29.46
CA ARG A 742 -50.52 10.11 -28.08
C ARG A 742 -50.96 8.71 -27.77
N GLY A 743 -50.07 8.13 -27.01
CA GLY A 743 -50.49 7.37 -25.82
C GLY A 743 -50.35 5.87 -25.94
N GLY A 744 -49.42 5.35 -25.25
CA GLY A 744 -49.72 4.79 -23.91
C GLY A 744 -49.95 3.31 -23.89
N ASN A 745 -49.09 2.73 -23.16
CA ASN A 745 -49.42 1.65 -22.19
C ASN A 745 -49.83 0.26 -22.63
N ASP A 746 -49.09 -0.60 -22.06
CA ASP A 746 -49.53 -1.74 -21.24
C ASP A 746 -49.78 -3.12 -21.85
N ARG A 747 -49.03 -4.01 -21.24
CA ARG A 747 -49.43 -5.29 -20.65
C ARG A 747 -49.54 -6.57 -21.47
N LYS A 748 -48.75 -7.47 -20.91
CA LYS A 748 -49.17 -8.84 -20.49
C LYS A 748 -49.29 -9.96 -21.50
N GLY A 749 -48.63 -10.96 -21.08
CA GLY A 749 -49.12 -12.33 -21.05
C GLY A 749 -48.50 -13.22 -22.13
N GLY A 750 -47.95 -14.28 -21.87
CA GLY A 750 -48.13 -15.36 -20.95
C GLY A 750 -47.89 -16.65 -21.70
N ASN A 751 -47.25 -17.53 -21.01
CA ASN A 751 -47.36 -19.01 -21.08
C ASN A 751 -47.33 -19.68 -22.47
N ASP A 752 -46.58 -20.75 -22.68
CA ASP A 752 -46.76 -22.06 -22.04
C ASP A 752 -45.86 -23.14 -22.69
N ARG A 753 -45.43 -24.07 -21.85
CA ARG A 753 -45.16 -25.49 -22.10
C ARG A 753 -43.92 -25.88 -22.94
N GLY A 754 -42.97 -26.57 -22.43
CA GLY A 754 -42.89 -27.85 -21.71
C GLY A 754 -42.41 -28.97 -22.61
N PRO A 755 -42.11 -30.14 -22.12
CA PRO A 755 -40.80 -30.64 -21.70
C PRO A 755 -40.27 -31.83 -22.58
N ARG A 756 -39.02 -32.21 -22.39
CA ARG A 756 -38.50 -33.59 -22.67
C ARG A 756 -37.27 -33.85 -21.80
N GLU A 757 -37.39 -34.73 -20.82
CA GLU A 757 -36.92 -36.15 -20.76
C GLU A 757 -35.47 -36.28 -21.23
N GLY A 758 -34.52 -36.79 -20.52
CA GLY A 758 -34.49 -37.80 -19.51
C GLY A 758 -33.10 -38.46 -19.66
N GLY A 759 -32.41 -38.70 -18.59
CA GLY A 759 -31.12 -39.39 -18.62
C GLY A 759 -30.59 -39.66 -17.22
N ASP A 760 -30.99 -40.83 -16.72
CA ASP A 760 -30.59 -41.45 -15.44
C ASP A 760 -29.08 -41.47 -15.22
N ARG A 761 -28.64 -41.14 -14.01
CA ARG A 761 -27.54 -41.83 -13.34
C ARG A 761 -27.76 -41.90 -11.84
N ALA A 762 -27.72 -43.15 -11.37
CA ALA A 762 -27.98 -43.69 -10.07
C ALA A 762 -27.17 -43.11 -8.90
N PRO A 763 -27.65 -43.22 -7.65
CA PRO A 763 -27.00 -42.68 -6.43
C PRO A 763 -25.92 -43.63 -5.89
N ARG A 764 -24.86 -43.02 -5.34
CA ARG A 764 -23.91 -43.77 -4.49
C ARG A 764 -24.31 -43.64 -3.05
N GLU A 765 -24.39 -44.81 -2.41
CA GLU A 765 -24.73 -45.04 -0.99
C GLU A 765 -23.68 -44.48 -0.02
N PRO A 766 -24.07 -44.23 1.25
CA PRO A 766 -23.18 -43.74 2.31
C PRO A 766 -22.40 -44.89 2.95
N ARG A 767 -21.14 -44.66 3.27
CA ARG A 767 -20.33 -45.54 4.08
C ARG A 767 -20.47 -45.21 5.56
N ASN A 768 -20.80 -46.22 6.29
CA ASN A 768 -20.99 -46.38 7.73
C ASN A 768 -19.80 -45.91 8.57
N GLU A 769 -20.14 -45.23 9.66
CA GLU A 769 -19.38 -45.13 10.90
C GLU A 769 -19.24 -46.51 11.58
N ASN A 770 -18.07 -46.75 12.12
CA ASN A 770 -17.89 -47.29 13.49
C ASN A 770 -16.44 -47.69 13.70
N ASN A 771 -15.73 -46.95 14.51
CA ASN A 771 -14.90 -47.58 15.55
C ASN A 771 -14.56 -46.54 16.65
N ALA A 772 -15.10 -46.87 17.83
CA ALA A 772 -14.77 -46.22 19.08
C ALA A 772 -13.40 -46.74 19.58
N GLY A 773 -12.57 -45.83 20.09
CA GLY A 773 -11.31 -46.15 20.76
C GLY A 773 -10.85 -44.97 21.59
N SER A 774 -11.22 -45.03 22.87
CA SER A 774 -10.63 -44.45 24.10
C SER A 774 -9.74 -43.23 24.03
N ALA A 775 -10.17 -42.21 24.78
CA ALA A 775 -9.52 -41.01 25.23
C ALA A 775 -8.09 -41.22 25.77
N ASP A 776 -7.19 -40.31 25.37
CA ASP A 776 -6.14 -39.84 26.28
C ASP A 776 -6.12 -38.31 26.21
N GLN A 777 -6.41 -37.69 27.36
CA GLN A 777 -6.36 -36.27 27.59
C GLN A 777 -4.90 -35.90 27.89
N SER A 778 -4.21 -35.30 26.94
CA SER A 778 -3.06 -34.48 27.24
C SER A 778 -3.18 -33.17 26.41
N ALA A 779 -3.59 -32.12 27.12
CA ALA A 779 -3.52 -30.75 26.60
C ALA A 779 -2.07 -30.42 26.27
N PRO A 780 -1.78 -29.77 25.12
CA PRO A 780 -0.45 -29.25 24.84
C PRO A 780 -0.18 -28.07 25.76
N GLN A 781 0.89 -28.16 26.53
CA GLN A 781 1.49 -27.03 27.23
C GLN A 781 1.86 -25.98 26.19
N VAL A 782 1.27 -24.80 26.31
CA VAL A 782 1.63 -23.60 25.56
C VAL A 782 3.00 -23.15 26.09
N ASN A 783 4.03 -23.23 25.26
CA ASN A 783 5.33 -22.67 25.57
C ASN A 783 5.23 -21.14 25.60
N SER A 784 5.70 -20.57 26.70
CA SER A 784 5.72 -19.13 27.02
C SER A 784 6.56 -18.22 26.11
N ALA A 785 7.09 -18.75 24.99
CA ALA A 785 7.89 -17.97 24.03
C ALA A 785 7.07 -17.26 22.93
N ASP A 786 5.78 -17.64 22.76
CA ASP A 786 4.94 -17.05 21.70
C ASP A 786 4.27 -15.73 22.08
N GLU A 787 4.38 -15.30 23.33
CA GLU A 787 3.72 -14.07 23.83
C GLU A 787 4.61 -12.81 23.76
N ALA A 788 5.93 -12.94 23.57
CA ALA A 788 6.82 -11.80 23.44
C ALA A 788 6.67 -10.99 22.11
N ASP A 789 6.05 -11.58 21.09
CA ASP A 789 5.79 -10.89 19.80
C ASP A 789 4.55 -9.96 19.84
N LEU A 790 3.77 -9.97 20.93
CA LEU A 790 2.63 -9.06 21.13
C LEU A 790 3.05 -7.73 21.80
N ALA A 791 4.26 -7.65 22.32
CA ALA A 791 4.73 -6.51 23.13
C ALA A 791 5.66 -5.52 22.39
N LEU A 792 5.83 -5.62 21.05
CA LEU A 792 6.63 -4.66 20.28
C LEU A 792 5.96 -4.23 18.99
#